data_9c11bfe342947e49202378b72eaa5695
#
_entry.id   9c11bfe342947e49202378b72eaa5695
#
_cell.length_a   1.000
_cell.length_b   1.000
_cell.length_c   1.000
_cell.angle_alpha   90.00
_cell.angle_beta   90.00
_cell.angle_gamma   90.00
#
_symmetry.space_group_name_H-M   'P 1'
#
loop_
_entity.id
_entity.type
_entity.pdbx_description
1 polymer ?
#
loop_
_entity_poly.entity_id
_entity_poly.type
_entity_poly.pdbx_seq_one_letter_code
_entity_poly.pdbx_strand_id
1 'polypeptide(L)'
;MFLRKINLLLESKNKYGKEGFDEMKKEFTFGDKILEIIPYSNNMIRVRCAAAGSESLFDRYNLLTKPEENYGTDIENGVEAGDLSVTYENGVIAFKTYRVERTIDLNNDDVAAIKAYFNETLGGMRPEPKQIIGEDAKRSYGTVDFQQNPKYFTVKGVEDELFYGGGAANTDRLVLNGKAYLQRVVYQSNEMPVPFIMTKAGYGILCNTTWWHGIDVCAKNKNEIVWYLPDGDIDVTIFAGDTLADLLERFTYFTGRPAMLPKWAHGLAFLDQYTADQYEVMRNAAQFRASKLPCDSISLEPGWMEKRYDFSVNKKWSNGPRGKFLIEEWARSKEYGKIDPNFFTAALARYGFKLHLWLCCQHDFTAEEERRIGNEVAPEIPDWFDHLKAFMNDGASSFKLDPCHTVDNADEGRIYANGKGDPEMHNLIQTIFMRDMARGSSEYTGKRAMHHYCGGYTGTGAYCASNTGDNGGGLSTLAWTLSCGMSGISNLTCDMDIFKKDGLHYCFFTAWCQLNSWYGFSHPWWAGEEMEPIFEYYDKLRYRLLPYIYSTAITANMTGMPVCRSMPLVYNEEALENSITQYMFGENFLVGAFSDEITLPTGYTWIDYWTGKTYEGGQVIKGQIPENRGGYLFVRGGAIIPTDEPRQHTVPGDTKHIILEMYPKGASYYDFYEDDGETLEFKEGKRAVTRISMVEGDGICNIGIGDREGEFKGMGERVYSARVFASKKPRSVTVGGKKVDFEFDGQYISFDIGGEKEAAIVF
;
A
#
# COMPACT_ATOMS: atom_id res chain seq x y z
N MET A 1 26.71 -5.75 -8.26
CA MET A 1 26.27 -5.63 -9.67
C MET A 1 24.95 -4.84 -9.76
N PHE A 2 24.02 -5.06 -8.85
CA PHE A 2 22.73 -4.39 -8.79
C PHE A 2 22.82 -2.86 -8.52
N LEU A 3 23.62 -2.42 -7.56
CA LEU A 3 23.86 -0.99 -7.24
C LEU A 3 24.48 -0.19 -8.39
N ARG A 4 25.27 -0.82 -9.27
CA ARG A 4 25.82 -0.17 -10.47
C ARG A 4 24.75 0.11 -11.53
N LYS A 5 23.69 -0.70 -11.59
CA LYS A 5 22.53 -0.47 -12.49
C LYS A 5 21.63 0.67 -11.98
N ILE A 6 21.46 0.80 -10.67
CA ILE A 6 20.63 1.86 -10.08
C ILE A 6 21.28 3.24 -10.24
N ASN A 7 22.60 3.35 -10.06
CA ASN A 7 23.32 4.62 -10.28
C ASN A 7 23.33 5.04 -11.76
N LEU A 8 23.38 4.11 -12.71
CA LEU A 8 23.26 4.41 -14.14
C LEU A 8 21.85 4.92 -14.52
N LEU A 9 20.80 4.46 -13.85
CA LEU A 9 19.42 4.93 -14.04
C LEU A 9 19.16 6.32 -13.44
N LEU A 10 19.87 6.71 -12.38
CA LEU A 10 19.75 8.03 -11.75
C LEU A 10 20.56 9.11 -12.48
N GLU A 11 21.67 8.77 -13.09
CA GLU A 11 22.49 9.73 -13.85
C GLU A 11 21.88 10.13 -15.20
N SER A 12 20.98 9.33 -15.78
CA SER A 12 20.32 9.63 -17.05
C SER A 12 19.20 10.68 -16.97
N LYS A 13 18.64 10.94 -15.77
CA LYS A 13 17.46 11.82 -15.61
C LYS A 13 17.74 13.33 -15.60
N ASN A 14 19.00 13.79 -15.62
CA ASN A 14 19.35 15.21 -15.42
C ASN A 14 19.97 15.94 -16.61
N LYS A 15 19.92 15.40 -17.80
CA LYS A 15 20.34 16.15 -19.01
C LYS A 15 19.31 15.84 -20.10
N TYR A 16 18.45 16.82 -20.43
CA TYR A 16 18.13 17.20 -21.79
C TYR A 16 16.86 18.02 -21.84
N GLY A 17 16.95 19.14 -22.57
CA GLY A 17 15.86 20.04 -22.87
C GLY A 17 15.00 19.48 -24.02
N LYS A 18 13.84 20.09 -24.18
CA LYS A 18 12.81 19.77 -25.17
C LYS A 18 13.36 19.77 -26.60
N GLU A 19 13.59 18.59 -27.16
CA GLU A 19 13.50 18.33 -28.61
C GLU A 19 12.63 17.08 -28.76
N GLY A 20 11.71 17.07 -29.75
CA GLY A 20 10.79 15.95 -29.95
C GLY A 20 11.57 14.69 -30.33
N PHE A 21 11.50 13.69 -29.46
CA PHE A 21 12.07 12.39 -29.70
C PHE A 21 11.02 11.51 -30.37
N ASP A 22 11.39 10.82 -31.45
CA ASP A 22 10.56 9.78 -32.06
C ASP A 22 10.53 8.56 -31.13
N GLU A 23 9.41 8.33 -30.45
CA GLU A 23 9.17 7.11 -29.70
C GLU A 23 9.09 5.94 -30.67
N MET A 24 9.82 4.85 -30.38
CA MET A 24 9.70 3.63 -31.18
C MET A 24 8.28 3.08 -31.03
N LYS A 25 7.54 2.96 -32.11
CA LYS A 25 6.22 2.32 -32.15
C LYS A 25 5.98 1.69 -33.50
N LYS A 26 5.13 0.66 -33.52
CA LYS A 26 4.65 0.04 -34.76
C LYS A 26 3.16 0.19 -34.86
N GLU A 27 2.68 0.64 -36.00
CA GLU A 27 1.28 0.95 -36.26
C GLU A 27 0.67 0.01 -37.27
N PHE A 28 -0.58 -0.38 -37.04
CA PHE A 28 -1.40 -1.21 -37.92
C PHE A 28 -2.81 -0.63 -38.01
N THR A 29 -3.52 -0.95 -39.09
CA THR A 29 -4.94 -0.61 -39.23
C THR A 29 -5.81 -1.76 -38.78
N PHE A 30 -6.78 -1.48 -37.90
CA PHE A 30 -7.80 -2.43 -37.45
C PHE A 30 -9.20 -1.79 -37.57
N GLY A 31 -9.93 -2.10 -38.67
CA GLY A 31 -11.17 -1.45 -38.98
C GLY A 31 -10.96 0.06 -39.29
N ASP A 32 -11.63 0.92 -38.51
CA ASP A 32 -11.51 2.38 -38.53
C ASP A 32 -10.51 2.92 -37.48
N LYS A 33 -9.78 2.04 -36.82
CA LYS A 33 -8.86 2.35 -35.73
C LYS A 33 -7.41 2.11 -36.13
N ILE A 34 -6.53 2.73 -35.36
CA ILE A 34 -5.08 2.47 -35.36
C ILE A 34 -4.75 1.60 -34.17
N LEU A 35 -4.04 0.51 -34.41
CA LEU A 35 -3.41 -0.32 -33.39
C LEU A 35 -1.94 0.04 -33.31
N GLU A 36 -1.51 0.51 -32.15
CA GLU A 36 -0.13 0.86 -31.84
C GLU A 36 0.47 -0.20 -30.91
N ILE A 37 1.67 -0.68 -31.23
CA ILE A 37 2.48 -1.54 -30.35
C ILE A 37 3.70 -0.72 -29.93
N ILE A 38 3.81 -0.43 -28.62
CA ILE A 38 4.75 0.51 -28.03
C ILE A 38 5.62 -0.22 -26.99
N PRO A 39 6.91 -0.43 -27.25
CA PRO A 39 7.82 -0.94 -26.23
C PRO A 39 8.11 0.16 -25.20
N TYR A 40 7.87 -0.13 -23.91
CA TYR A 40 8.07 0.85 -22.82
C TYR A 40 9.44 0.72 -22.15
N SER A 41 9.82 -0.50 -21.85
CA SER A 41 11.12 -0.83 -21.23
C SER A 41 11.34 -2.35 -21.29
N ASN A 42 12.35 -2.86 -20.63
CA ASN A 42 12.65 -4.29 -20.60
C ASN A 42 11.45 -5.11 -20.13
N ASN A 43 10.97 -6.03 -20.98
CA ASN A 43 9.86 -6.93 -20.71
C ASN A 43 8.51 -6.21 -20.47
N MET A 44 8.30 -5.07 -21.14
CA MET A 44 7.07 -4.28 -21.04
C MET A 44 6.68 -3.70 -22.39
N ILE A 45 5.53 -4.10 -22.90
CA ILE A 45 4.99 -3.62 -24.17
C ILE A 45 3.52 -3.23 -23.99
N ARG A 46 3.15 -2.01 -24.43
CA ARG A 46 1.77 -1.54 -24.46
C ARG A 46 1.19 -1.70 -25.87
N VAL A 47 -0.04 -2.16 -25.96
CA VAL A 47 -0.81 -2.24 -27.20
C VAL A 47 -2.07 -1.41 -27.04
N ARG A 48 -2.26 -0.44 -27.92
CA ARG A 48 -3.42 0.44 -27.93
C ARG A 48 -4.14 0.39 -29.26
N CYS A 49 -5.43 0.09 -29.22
CA CYS A 49 -6.32 0.11 -30.40
C CYS A 49 -7.38 1.19 -30.20
N ALA A 50 -7.22 2.31 -30.90
CA ALA A 50 -7.97 3.54 -30.68
C ALA A 50 -8.27 4.28 -31.99
N ALA A 51 -9.18 5.24 -31.96
CA ALA A 51 -9.39 6.15 -33.08
C ALA A 51 -8.13 6.98 -33.34
N ALA A 52 -7.86 7.30 -34.60
CA ALA A 52 -6.71 8.13 -34.97
C ALA A 52 -6.71 9.46 -34.19
N GLY A 53 -5.59 9.76 -33.53
CA GLY A 53 -5.41 10.99 -32.76
C GLY A 53 -6.14 11.03 -31.40
N SER A 54 -6.75 9.93 -30.95
CA SER A 54 -7.29 9.86 -29.58
C SER A 54 -6.16 9.76 -28.56
N GLU A 55 -6.32 10.42 -27.41
CA GLU A 55 -5.38 10.44 -26.30
C GLU A 55 -5.95 9.66 -25.13
N SER A 56 -5.15 8.78 -24.51
CA SER A 56 -5.52 8.12 -23.27
C SER A 56 -5.51 9.12 -22.10
N LEU A 57 -6.51 9.07 -21.23
CA LEU A 57 -6.54 9.92 -20.02
C LEU A 57 -5.39 9.63 -19.06
N PHE A 58 -4.86 8.40 -19.05
CA PHE A 58 -3.65 8.07 -18.30
C PHE A 58 -2.42 8.82 -18.83
N ASP A 59 -2.29 8.95 -20.16
CA ASP A 59 -1.20 9.69 -20.79
C ASP A 59 -1.41 11.20 -20.63
N ARG A 60 -2.63 11.69 -20.89
CA ARG A 60 -3.01 13.09 -20.73
C ARG A 60 -2.63 13.64 -19.35
N TYR A 61 -2.85 12.89 -18.32
CA TYR A 61 -2.56 13.30 -16.94
C TYR A 61 -1.22 12.76 -16.40
N ASN A 62 -0.38 12.18 -17.24
CA ASN A 62 0.92 11.59 -16.85
C ASN A 62 0.80 10.67 -15.64
N LEU A 63 -0.13 9.73 -15.66
CA LEU A 63 -0.35 8.74 -14.60
C LEU A 63 0.49 7.48 -14.77
N LEU A 64 0.99 7.25 -15.97
CA LEU A 64 1.86 6.14 -16.31
C LEU A 64 3.29 6.63 -16.55
N THR A 65 4.28 5.76 -16.32
CA THR A 65 5.67 6.03 -16.71
C THR A 65 5.73 6.18 -18.24
N LYS A 66 6.58 7.09 -18.73
CA LYS A 66 6.81 7.25 -20.16
C LYS A 66 7.70 6.13 -20.70
N PRO A 67 7.58 5.80 -22.00
CA PRO A 67 8.49 4.88 -22.66
C PRO A 67 9.95 5.31 -22.51
N GLU A 68 10.86 4.34 -22.40
CA GLU A 68 12.30 4.61 -22.49
C GLU A 68 12.67 4.97 -23.94
N GLU A 69 13.55 5.95 -24.10
CA GLU A 69 13.95 6.42 -25.44
C GLU A 69 14.58 5.30 -26.28
N ASN A 70 14.07 5.11 -27.51
CA ASN A 70 14.57 4.13 -28.49
C ASN A 70 14.69 2.70 -27.94
N TYR A 71 13.82 2.34 -26.98
CA TYR A 71 13.82 1.00 -26.43
C TYR A 71 13.06 0.03 -27.34
N GLY A 72 13.52 -1.22 -27.38
CA GLY A 72 12.91 -2.31 -28.16
C GLY A 72 13.56 -2.50 -29.54
N THR A 73 13.12 -3.55 -30.21
CA THR A 73 13.55 -3.95 -31.55
C THR A 73 12.34 -4.16 -32.46
N ASP A 74 12.42 -3.60 -33.65
CA ASP A 74 11.40 -3.84 -34.70
C ASP A 74 11.56 -5.28 -35.22
N ILE A 75 10.46 -6.03 -35.23
CA ILE A 75 10.38 -7.37 -35.79
C ILE A 75 9.24 -7.44 -36.81
N GLU A 76 9.15 -8.53 -37.59
CA GLU A 76 8.08 -8.72 -38.54
C GLU A 76 6.72 -8.70 -37.82
N ASN A 77 5.83 -7.81 -38.24
CA ASN A 77 4.49 -7.59 -37.68
C ASN A 77 4.43 -7.25 -36.18
N GLY A 78 5.51 -6.70 -35.57
CA GLY A 78 5.50 -6.40 -34.16
C GLY A 78 6.78 -5.79 -33.63
N VAL A 79 6.94 -5.84 -32.29
CA VAL A 79 8.12 -5.37 -31.56
C VAL A 79 8.57 -6.37 -30.52
N GLU A 80 9.85 -6.30 -30.16
CA GLU A 80 10.45 -7.07 -29.08
C GLU A 80 11.06 -6.14 -28.04
N ALA A 81 10.87 -6.45 -26.78
CA ALA A 81 11.40 -5.71 -25.61
C ALA A 81 11.92 -6.69 -24.55
N GLY A 82 13.21 -6.97 -24.58
CA GLY A 82 13.82 -8.02 -23.73
C GLY A 82 13.35 -9.42 -24.14
N ASP A 83 12.78 -10.17 -23.19
CA ASP A 83 12.24 -11.52 -23.43
C ASP A 83 10.77 -11.52 -23.89
N LEU A 84 10.17 -10.35 -24.07
CA LEU A 84 8.79 -10.17 -24.52
C LEU A 84 8.76 -9.73 -25.97
N SER A 85 8.08 -10.49 -26.82
CA SER A 85 7.71 -10.06 -28.18
C SER A 85 6.20 -9.97 -28.33
N VAL A 86 5.73 -8.98 -29.09
CA VAL A 86 4.31 -8.76 -29.38
C VAL A 86 4.18 -8.55 -30.89
N THR A 87 3.31 -9.35 -31.51
CA THR A 87 3.01 -9.27 -32.95
C THR A 87 1.51 -9.12 -33.17
N TYR A 88 1.13 -8.56 -34.32
CA TYR A 88 -0.27 -8.38 -34.69
C TYR A 88 -0.55 -8.94 -36.07
N GLU A 89 -1.63 -9.68 -36.19
CA GLU A 89 -2.15 -10.16 -37.46
C GLU A 89 -3.68 -10.32 -37.39
N ASN A 90 -4.41 -9.71 -38.35
CA ASN A 90 -5.86 -9.93 -38.55
C ASN A 90 -6.74 -9.83 -37.30
N GLY A 91 -6.52 -8.82 -36.47
CA GLY A 91 -7.30 -8.61 -35.24
C GLY A 91 -6.82 -9.43 -34.04
N VAL A 92 -5.76 -10.19 -34.19
CA VAL A 92 -5.16 -11.00 -33.13
C VAL A 92 -3.78 -10.46 -32.80
N ILE A 93 -3.54 -10.19 -31.52
CA ILE A 93 -2.25 -9.87 -30.95
C ILE A 93 -1.68 -11.18 -30.38
N ALA A 94 -0.53 -11.62 -30.86
CA ALA A 94 0.22 -12.68 -30.21
C ALA A 94 1.32 -12.09 -29.37
N PHE A 95 1.43 -12.51 -28.10
CA PHE A 95 2.57 -12.17 -27.26
C PHE A 95 3.30 -13.43 -26.81
N LYS A 96 4.61 -13.31 -26.77
CA LYS A 96 5.48 -14.44 -26.45
C LYS A 96 6.51 -14.01 -25.43
N THR A 97 6.60 -14.79 -24.35
CA THR A 97 7.71 -14.76 -23.39
C THR A 97 8.62 -15.97 -23.64
N TYR A 98 9.72 -16.09 -22.94
CA TYR A 98 10.55 -17.31 -23.03
C TYR A 98 9.84 -18.58 -22.50
N ARG A 99 8.69 -18.44 -21.79
CA ARG A 99 7.91 -19.56 -21.22
C ARG A 99 6.67 -19.92 -22.01
N VAL A 100 5.94 -18.91 -22.45
CA VAL A 100 4.61 -19.12 -23.05
C VAL A 100 4.39 -18.21 -24.24
N GLU A 101 3.47 -18.64 -25.10
CA GLU A 101 2.89 -17.83 -26.17
C GLU A 101 1.37 -17.80 -25.98
N ARG A 102 0.77 -16.59 -25.98
CA ARG A 102 -0.66 -16.38 -25.79
C ARG A 102 -1.18 -15.39 -26.81
N THR A 103 -2.49 -15.39 -27.02
CA THR A 103 -3.14 -14.48 -27.94
C THR A 103 -4.18 -13.60 -27.25
N ILE A 104 -4.28 -12.36 -27.70
CA ILE A 104 -5.36 -11.43 -27.36
C ILE A 104 -6.16 -11.23 -28.65
N ASP A 105 -7.38 -11.72 -28.67
CA ASP A 105 -8.30 -11.60 -29.80
C ASP A 105 -9.14 -10.34 -29.63
N LEU A 106 -9.02 -9.43 -30.58
CA LEU A 106 -9.75 -8.15 -30.62
C LEU A 106 -11.05 -8.23 -31.44
N ASN A 107 -11.31 -9.36 -32.13
CA ASN A 107 -12.49 -9.54 -32.93
C ASN A 107 -13.74 -9.63 -32.04
N ASN A 108 -14.72 -8.77 -32.32
CA ASN A 108 -15.94 -8.62 -31.54
C ASN A 108 -17.12 -9.32 -32.22
N ASP A 109 -16.96 -10.58 -32.62
CA ASP A 109 -17.94 -11.34 -33.40
C ASP A 109 -19.24 -11.62 -32.64
N ASP A 110 -19.19 -11.63 -31.28
CA ASP A 110 -20.33 -12.00 -30.45
C ASP A 110 -20.57 -11.04 -29.27
N VAL A 111 -20.48 -9.74 -29.53
CA VAL A 111 -20.68 -8.68 -28.52
C VAL A 111 -22.00 -8.84 -27.78
N ALA A 112 -23.07 -9.26 -28.49
CA ALA A 112 -24.40 -9.38 -27.88
C ALA A 112 -24.45 -10.49 -26.83
N ALA A 113 -23.83 -11.65 -27.07
CA ALA A 113 -23.80 -12.76 -26.12
C ALA A 113 -22.88 -12.47 -24.94
N ILE A 114 -21.74 -11.81 -25.18
CA ILE A 114 -20.82 -11.37 -24.11
C ILE A 114 -21.50 -10.32 -23.22
N LYS A 115 -22.18 -9.32 -23.83
CA LYS A 115 -22.98 -8.34 -23.10
C LYS A 115 -24.07 -9.01 -22.24
N ALA A 116 -24.81 -9.96 -22.80
CA ALA A 116 -25.85 -10.69 -22.07
C ALA A 116 -25.24 -11.43 -20.86
N TYR A 117 -24.13 -12.10 -21.05
CA TYR A 117 -23.42 -12.81 -19.99
C TYR A 117 -23.00 -11.87 -18.83
N PHE A 118 -22.37 -10.75 -19.14
CA PHE A 118 -21.95 -9.80 -18.10
C PHE A 118 -23.15 -9.12 -17.41
N ASN A 119 -24.23 -8.83 -18.14
CA ASN A 119 -25.45 -8.32 -17.53
C ASN A 119 -26.11 -9.34 -16.60
N GLU A 120 -26.12 -10.62 -16.96
CA GLU A 120 -26.66 -11.69 -16.11
C GLU A 120 -25.76 -11.88 -14.87
N THR A 121 -24.45 -11.86 -15.04
CA THR A 121 -23.50 -12.22 -13.97
C THR A 121 -23.20 -11.04 -13.05
N LEU A 122 -23.07 -9.81 -13.57
CA LEU A 122 -22.66 -8.62 -12.84
C LEU A 122 -23.72 -7.52 -12.78
N GLY A 123 -24.69 -7.49 -13.70
CA GLY A 123 -25.68 -6.41 -13.83
C GLY A 123 -26.66 -6.30 -12.67
N GLY A 124 -26.76 -7.31 -11.82
CA GLY A 124 -27.57 -7.30 -10.58
C GLY A 124 -26.79 -6.89 -9.33
N MET A 125 -25.50 -6.64 -9.44
CA MET A 125 -24.67 -6.21 -8.33
C MET A 125 -24.96 -4.74 -7.98
N ARG A 126 -26.06 -4.50 -7.30
CA ARG A 126 -26.27 -3.28 -6.55
C ARG A 126 -25.54 -3.46 -5.23
N PRO A 127 -24.59 -2.60 -4.88
CA PRO A 127 -24.18 -2.52 -3.49
C PRO A 127 -25.42 -2.10 -2.70
N GLU A 128 -25.95 -2.97 -1.85
CA GLU A 128 -26.96 -2.56 -0.89
C GLU A 128 -26.35 -1.51 0.01
N PRO A 129 -26.96 -0.30 0.13
CA PRO A 129 -26.42 0.71 1.02
C PRO A 129 -26.54 0.20 2.44
N LYS A 130 -25.43 -0.21 3.04
CA LYS A 130 -25.34 -0.35 4.49
C LYS A 130 -25.49 1.04 5.09
N GLN A 131 -26.57 1.25 5.82
CA GLN A 131 -26.97 2.45 6.56
C GLN A 131 -26.28 3.76 6.19
N ILE A 132 -27.01 4.58 5.45
CA ILE A 132 -26.64 5.98 5.18
C ILE A 132 -26.80 6.76 6.48
N ILE A 133 -25.69 7.32 6.97
CA ILE A 133 -25.69 8.19 8.13
C ILE A 133 -25.94 9.63 7.65
N GLY A 134 -27.19 10.07 7.69
CA GLY A 134 -27.62 11.46 7.41
C GLY A 134 -28.83 11.55 6.49
N GLU A 135 -29.79 12.42 6.82
CA GLU A 135 -31.06 12.59 6.09
C GLU A 135 -30.90 13.18 4.67
N ASP A 136 -29.71 13.69 4.29
CA ASP A 136 -29.52 14.43 3.04
C ASP A 136 -28.89 13.62 1.89
N ALA A 137 -28.55 12.36 2.10
CA ALA A 137 -27.97 11.54 1.06
C ALA A 137 -29.05 10.76 0.30
N LYS A 138 -29.72 11.39 -0.64
CA LYS A 138 -30.41 10.68 -1.73
C LYS A 138 -29.32 10.11 -2.65
N ARG A 139 -28.86 8.93 -2.36
CA ARG A 139 -27.93 8.18 -3.19
C ARG A 139 -28.70 7.46 -4.27
N SER A 140 -28.60 7.91 -5.51
CA SER A 140 -28.98 7.09 -6.65
C SER A 140 -27.77 6.22 -7.01
N TYR A 141 -27.78 4.98 -6.59
CA TYR A 141 -26.88 3.99 -7.17
C TYR A 141 -27.38 3.71 -8.59
N GLY A 142 -26.72 4.27 -9.58
CA GLY A 142 -27.01 3.95 -10.96
C GLY A 142 -26.92 2.44 -11.17
N THR A 143 -27.88 1.87 -11.86
CA THR A 143 -27.79 0.51 -12.38
C THR A 143 -26.55 0.45 -13.28
N VAL A 144 -25.68 -0.53 -13.03
CA VAL A 144 -24.60 -0.86 -13.98
C VAL A 144 -25.29 -1.25 -15.30
N ASP A 145 -25.39 -0.30 -16.21
CA ASP A 145 -25.98 -0.55 -17.53
C ASP A 145 -24.87 -0.64 -18.57
N PHE A 146 -24.57 -1.87 -19.00
CA PHE A 146 -23.62 -2.15 -20.08
C PHE A 146 -24.19 -1.81 -21.47
N GLN A 147 -24.92 -0.69 -21.63
CA GLN A 147 -25.69 -0.43 -22.86
C GLN A 147 -25.03 0.48 -23.90
N GLN A 148 -23.84 1.01 -23.66
CA GLN A 148 -23.16 1.92 -24.60
C GLN A 148 -22.54 1.14 -25.77
N ASN A 149 -21.50 1.63 -26.42
CA ASN A 149 -20.82 0.94 -27.53
C ASN A 149 -19.83 -0.13 -27.01
N PRO A 150 -20.33 -1.29 -26.57
CA PRO A 150 -19.51 -2.24 -25.86
C PRO A 150 -18.47 -2.86 -26.77
N LYS A 151 -17.32 -3.14 -26.19
CA LYS A 151 -16.21 -3.87 -26.78
C LYS A 151 -15.77 -4.94 -25.84
N TYR A 152 -15.14 -5.96 -26.36
CA TYR A 152 -14.44 -6.92 -25.53
C TYR A 152 -13.15 -7.36 -26.22
N PHE A 153 -12.25 -7.91 -25.45
CA PHE A 153 -11.12 -8.66 -25.95
C PHE A 153 -10.93 -9.92 -25.12
N THR A 154 -10.38 -10.94 -25.73
CA THR A 154 -10.23 -12.25 -25.12
C THR A 154 -8.79 -12.68 -25.13
N VAL A 155 -8.22 -13.00 -23.96
CA VAL A 155 -6.93 -13.68 -23.84
C VAL A 155 -7.18 -15.17 -23.90
N LYS A 156 -6.51 -15.86 -24.82
CA LYS A 156 -6.71 -17.30 -25.08
C LYS A 156 -5.45 -18.13 -24.82
N GLY A 157 -5.63 -19.39 -24.57
CA GLY A 157 -4.55 -20.36 -24.31
C GLY A 157 -4.12 -20.43 -22.85
N VAL A 158 -5.01 -20.07 -21.92
CA VAL A 158 -4.72 -19.91 -20.48
C VAL A 158 -5.18 -21.10 -19.62
N GLU A 159 -5.49 -22.24 -20.25
CA GLU A 159 -5.88 -23.46 -19.53
C GLU A 159 -4.77 -23.86 -18.53
N ASP A 160 -5.18 -24.25 -17.32
CA ASP A 160 -4.31 -24.65 -16.20
C ASP A 160 -3.44 -23.53 -15.58
N GLU A 161 -3.61 -22.27 -15.98
CA GLU A 161 -2.95 -21.15 -15.31
C GLU A 161 -3.77 -20.62 -14.15
N LEU A 162 -3.08 -20.17 -13.08
CA LEU A 162 -3.70 -19.46 -11.97
C LEU A 162 -3.38 -17.96 -12.07
N PHE A 163 -4.41 -17.13 -11.88
CA PHE A 163 -4.33 -15.68 -11.98
C PHE A 163 -4.52 -15.03 -10.62
N TYR A 164 -3.71 -14.00 -10.37
CA TYR A 164 -3.66 -13.20 -9.15
C TYR A 164 -3.76 -11.70 -9.47
N GLY A 165 -4.08 -10.88 -8.49
CA GLY A 165 -4.21 -9.44 -8.64
C GLY A 165 -5.67 -8.98 -8.51
N GLY A 166 -6.14 -8.09 -9.37
CA GLY A 166 -7.52 -7.60 -9.39
C GLY A 166 -7.86 -6.58 -8.29
N GLY A 167 -6.88 -6.18 -7.47
CA GLY A 167 -7.12 -5.28 -6.35
C GLY A 167 -8.04 -5.92 -5.30
N ALA A 168 -9.01 -5.15 -4.82
CA ALA A 168 -9.98 -5.57 -3.81
C ALA A 168 -11.16 -6.42 -4.36
N ALA A 169 -11.01 -7.01 -5.53
CA ALA A 169 -12.08 -7.78 -6.17
C ALA A 169 -12.46 -9.07 -5.42
N ASN A 170 -11.57 -9.60 -4.58
CA ASN A 170 -11.78 -10.82 -3.81
C ASN A 170 -11.64 -10.60 -2.30
N THR A 171 -12.53 -11.23 -1.55
CA THR A 171 -12.53 -11.23 -0.08
C THR A 171 -12.45 -12.64 0.52
N ASP A 172 -12.42 -13.68 -0.32
CA ASP A 172 -12.49 -15.10 0.09
C ASP A 172 -11.37 -15.95 -0.48
N ARG A 173 -10.55 -15.43 -1.40
CA ARG A 173 -9.46 -16.15 -2.07
C ARG A 173 -8.45 -15.18 -2.69
N LEU A 174 -7.26 -15.70 -3.06
CA LEU A 174 -6.25 -14.98 -3.84
C LEU A 174 -6.34 -15.28 -5.34
N VAL A 175 -6.71 -16.51 -5.69
CA VAL A 175 -6.85 -16.96 -7.07
C VAL A 175 -8.13 -16.42 -7.68
N LEU A 176 -8.01 -15.74 -8.83
CA LEU A 176 -9.12 -15.10 -9.53
C LEU A 176 -9.98 -16.07 -10.36
N ASN A 177 -9.44 -17.21 -10.74
CA ASN A 177 -10.06 -18.16 -11.66
C ASN A 177 -11.47 -18.58 -11.24
N GLY A 178 -12.36 -18.75 -12.22
CA GLY A 178 -13.71 -19.28 -12.04
C GLY A 178 -14.74 -18.26 -11.59
N LYS A 179 -14.41 -16.95 -11.63
CA LYS A 179 -15.34 -15.86 -11.33
C LYS A 179 -15.26 -14.74 -12.37
N ALA A 180 -16.37 -14.02 -12.52
CA ALA A 180 -16.40 -12.72 -13.15
C ALA A 180 -16.41 -11.61 -12.09
N TYR A 181 -15.74 -10.50 -12.38
CA TYR A 181 -15.53 -9.38 -11.46
C TYR A 181 -15.95 -8.07 -12.12
N LEU A 182 -16.62 -7.21 -11.33
CA LEU A 182 -16.87 -5.83 -11.69
C LEU A 182 -15.68 -4.97 -11.24
N GLN A 183 -14.99 -4.37 -12.17
CA GLN A 183 -13.91 -3.42 -11.93
C GLN A 183 -14.49 -1.99 -11.86
N ARG A 184 -15.19 -1.70 -10.78
CA ARG A 184 -15.78 -0.40 -10.47
C ARG A 184 -15.54 -0.12 -8.99
N VAL A 185 -15.08 1.08 -8.68
CA VAL A 185 -14.94 1.51 -7.29
C VAL A 185 -16.32 1.61 -6.65
N VAL A 186 -16.55 0.83 -5.62
CA VAL A 186 -17.84 0.77 -4.89
C VAL A 186 -17.55 0.75 -3.40
N TYR A 187 -18.10 1.75 -2.69
CA TYR A 187 -17.92 1.86 -1.25
C TYR A 187 -18.39 0.61 -0.51
N GLN A 188 -17.62 0.15 0.46
CA GLN A 188 -17.85 -1.03 1.30
C GLN A 188 -17.94 -2.39 0.57
N SER A 189 -17.67 -2.46 -0.73
CA SER A 189 -17.71 -3.75 -1.44
C SER A 189 -16.56 -4.01 -2.39
N ASN A 190 -16.13 -3.02 -3.16
CA ASN A 190 -14.99 -3.08 -4.06
C ASN A 190 -14.33 -1.70 -4.16
N GLU A 191 -13.67 -1.30 -3.09
CA GLU A 191 -13.16 0.07 -2.97
C GLU A 191 -11.90 0.33 -3.78
N MET A 192 -11.13 -0.71 -4.09
CA MET A 192 -9.82 -0.61 -4.75
C MET A 192 -9.67 -1.63 -5.88
N PRO A 193 -10.55 -1.61 -6.91
CA PRO A 193 -10.35 -2.48 -8.06
C PRO A 193 -9.12 -2.05 -8.85
N VAL A 194 -8.32 -3.00 -9.31
CA VAL A 194 -7.16 -2.75 -10.17
C VAL A 194 -7.19 -3.76 -11.31
N PRO A 195 -7.34 -3.32 -12.57
CA PRO A 195 -7.48 -4.21 -13.72
C PRO A 195 -6.14 -4.80 -14.18
N PHE A 196 -5.35 -5.26 -13.21
CA PHE A 196 -4.07 -5.93 -13.40
C PHE A 196 -4.19 -7.36 -12.89
N ILE A 197 -3.85 -8.31 -13.74
CA ILE A 197 -3.74 -9.73 -13.41
C ILE A 197 -2.37 -10.25 -13.80
N MET A 198 -1.88 -11.22 -13.05
CA MET A 198 -0.58 -11.86 -13.30
C MET A 198 -0.62 -13.36 -13.00
N THR A 199 0.24 -14.11 -13.67
CA THR A 199 0.33 -15.56 -13.53
C THR A 199 1.77 -16.05 -13.37
N LYS A 200 1.95 -17.18 -12.69
CA LYS A 200 3.25 -17.88 -12.59
C LYS A 200 3.78 -18.42 -13.94
N ALA A 201 2.94 -18.40 -14.99
CA ALA A 201 3.39 -18.68 -16.35
C ALA A 201 4.35 -17.62 -16.90
N GLY A 202 4.57 -16.50 -16.19
CA GLY A 202 5.60 -15.53 -16.47
C GLY A 202 5.12 -14.31 -17.25
N TYR A 203 3.84 -13.94 -17.11
CA TYR A 203 3.31 -12.70 -17.67
C TYR A 203 2.24 -12.07 -16.79
N GLY A 204 2.03 -10.78 -16.99
CA GLY A 204 0.93 -10.00 -16.44
C GLY A 204 0.27 -9.13 -17.51
N ILE A 205 -0.99 -8.80 -17.31
CA ILE A 205 -1.77 -7.96 -18.21
C ILE A 205 -2.49 -6.88 -17.39
N LEU A 206 -2.28 -5.61 -17.76
CA LEU A 206 -3.03 -4.47 -17.26
C LEU A 206 -3.95 -3.94 -18.37
N CYS A 207 -5.23 -3.80 -18.09
CA CYS A 207 -6.14 -3.06 -18.96
C CYS A 207 -6.12 -1.57 -18.55
N ASN A 208 -5.53 -0.71 -19.38
CA ASN A 208 -5.38 0.73 -19.14
C ASN A 208 -6.69 1.48 -19.46
N THR A 209 -7.79 1.08 -18.87
CA THR A 209 -9.08 1.74 -19.05
C THR A 209 -9.43 2.60 -17.85
N THR A 210 -10.07 3.72 -18.08
CA THR A 210 -10.65 4.59 -17.05
C THR A 210 -12.10 4.22 -16.75
N TRP A 211 -12.76 3.54 -17.70
CA TRP A 211 -14.12 3.07 -17.57
C TRP A 211 -14.26 1.97 -16.52
N TRP A 212 -15.36 1.97 -15.78
CA TRP A 212 -15.73 0.77 -15.07
C TRP A 212 -16.06 -0.36 -16.07
N HIS A 213 -15.70 -1.58 -15.78
CA HIS A 213 -15.76 -2.69 -16.73
C HIS A 213 -15.89 -4.04 -16.06
N GLY A 214 -16.18 -5.08 -16.84
CA GLY A 214 -16.23 -6.47 -16.39
C GLY A 214 -14.98 -7.25 -16.81
N ILE A 215 -14.56 -8.18 -15.97
CA ILE A 215 -13.56 -9.18 -16.32
C ILE A 215 -14.07 -10.57 -15.94
N ASP A 216 -14.06 -11.51 -16.87
CA ASP A 216 -14.25 -12.94 -16.60
C ASP A 216 -12.89 -13.63 -16.60
N VAL A 217 -12.55 -14.27 -15.50
CA VAL A 217 -11.28 -14.99 -15.36
C VAL A 217 -11.59 -16.50 -15.37
N CYS A 218 -11.62 -17.08 -16.55
CA CYS A 218 -11.82 -18.52 -16.74
C CYS A 218 -13.13 -19.06 -16.13
N ALA A 219 -14.16 -18.23 -15.94
CA ALA A 219 -15.44 -18.69 -15.38
C ALA A 219 -16.35 -19.26 -16.45
N LYS A 220 -16.54 -18.56 -17.57
CA LYS A 220 -17.34 -19.01 -18.71
C LYS A 220 -16.61 -20.08 -19.53
N ASN A 221 -15.32 -19.87 -19.79
CA ASN A 221 -14.44 -20.79 -20.51
C ASN A 221 -13.09 -20.88 -19.78
N LYS A 222 -12.68 -22.10 -19.42
CA LYS A 222 -11.45 -22.35 -18.66
C LYS A 222 -10.17 -21.92 -19.40
N ASN A 223 -10.22 -21.83 -20.72
CA ASN A 223 -9.10 -21.45 -21.58
C ASN A 223 -9.13 -19.97 -21.99
N GLU A 224 -10.00 -19.15 -21.39
CA GLU A 224 -10.20 -17.76 -21.81
C GLU A 224 -10.35 -16.81 -20.64
N ILE A 225 -9.82 -15.61 -20.81
CA ILE A 225 -10.11 -14.44 -19.95
C ILE A 225 -10.74 -13.39 -20.84
N VAL A 226 -11.90 -12.84 -20.45
CA VAL A 226 -12.63 -11.85 -21.21
C VAL A 226 -12.71 -10.52 -20.47
N TRP A 227 -12.19 -9.44 -21.06
CA TRP A 227 -12.45 -8.07 -20.64
C TRP A 227 -13.61 -7.51 -21.45
N TYR A 228 -14.62 -7.03 -20.78
CA TYR A 228 -15.78 -6.39 -21.37
C TYR A 228 -15.85 -4.92 -20.96
N LEU A 229 -15.68 -4.03 -21.92
CA LEU A 229 -15.67 -2.59 -21.75
C LEU A 229 -17.01 -2.01 -22.22
N PRO A 230 -17.72 -1.19 -21.45
CA PRO A 230 -18.97 -0.57 -21.89
C PRO A 230 -18.72 0.43 -23.03
N ASP A 231 -17.57 1.09 -23.05
CA ASP A 231 -17.10 1.98 -24.11
C ASP A 231 -15.56 2.19 -24.00
N GLY A 232 -15.01 3.13 -24.75
CA GLY A 232 -13.59 3.52 -24.71
C GLY A 232 -12.72 2.76 -25.70
N ASP A 233 -11.41 2.93 -25.56
CA ASP A 233 -10.40 2.25 -26.39
C ASP A 233 -10.01 0.90 -25.76
N ILE A 234 -9.48 -0.01 -26.57
CA ILE A 234 -8.77 -1.17 -26.03
C ILE A 234 -7.31 -0.76 -25.85
N ASP A 235 -6.86 -0.76 -24.63
CA ASP A 235 -5.51 -0.35 -24.24
C ASP A 235 -4.99 -1.32 -23.17
N VAL A 236 -3.98 -2.12 -23.51
CA VAL A 236 -3.43 -3.15 -22.63
C VAL A 236 -1.92 -3.04 -22.56
N THR A 237 -1.37 -3.22 -21.35
CA THR A 237 0.07 -3.36 -21.15
C THR A 237 0.38 -4.80 -20.74
N ILE A 238 1.31 -5.41 -21.44
CA ILE A 238 1.79 -6.77 -21.22
C ILE A 238 3.15 -6.69 -20.56
N PHE A 239 3.31 -7.44 -19.48
CA PHE A 239 4.55 -7.57 -18.69
C PHE A 239 5.05 -9.00 -18.78
N ALA A 240 6.35 -9.20 -18.90
CA ALA A 240 6.98 -10.51 -18.76
C ALA A 240 7.93 -10.53 -17.56
N GLY A 241 8.02 -11.64 -16.85
CA GLY A 241 8.85 -11.80 -15.65
C GLY A 241 8.95 -13.24 -15.20
N ASP A 242 10.02 -13.57 -14.47
CA ASP A 242 10.27 -14.94 -13.99
C ASP A 242 9.37 -15.34 -12.83
N THR A 243 8.98 -14.37 -12.01
CA THR A 243 8.19 -14.56 -10.80
C THR A 243 7.06 -13.54 -10.74
N LEU A 244 6.05 -13.81 -9.90
CA LEU A 244 5.01 -12.81 -9.60
C LEU A 244 5.60 -11.51 -9.03
N ALA A 245 6.71 -11.61 -8.31
CA ALA A 245 7.43 -10.44 -7.77
C ALA A 245 8.03 -9.57 -8.88
N ASP A 246 8.63 -10.18 -9.93
CA ASP A 246 9.15 -9.45 -11.09
C ASP A 246 8.03 -8.74 -11.86
N LEU A 247 6.88 -9.42 -12.00
CA LEU A 247 5.71 -8.84 -12.66
C LEU A 247 5.15 -7.66 -11.87
N LEU A 248 5.05 -7.79 -10.55
CA LEU A 248 4.61 -6.71 -9.66
C LEU A 248 5.61 -5.55 -9.65
N GLU A 249 6.91 -5.83 -9.71
CA GLU A 249 7.93 -4.80 -9.84
C GLU A 249 7.71 -3.98 -11.12
N ARG A 250 7.53 -4.62 -12.27
CA ARG A 250 7.28 -3.93 -13.55
C ARG A 250 5.95 -3.17 -13.54
N PHE A 251 4.91 -3.78 -13.03
CA PHE A 251 3.62 -3.12 -12.89
C PHE A 251 3.72 -1.83 -12.05
N THR A 252 4.37 -1.89 -10.88
CA THR A 252 4.54 -0.71 -10.02
C THR A 252 5.58 0.28 -10.56
N TYR A 253 6.55 -0.14 -11.38
CA TYR A 253 7.38 0.77 -12.15
C TYR A 253 6.54 1.58 -13.15
N PHE A 254 5.60 0.93 -13.80
CA PHE A 254 4.73 1.53 -14.83
C PHE A 254 3.67 2.46 -14.24
N THR A 255 3.02 2.07 -13.15
CA THR A 255 1.87 2.79 -12.55
C THR A 255 2.23 3.66 -11.35
N GLY A 256 3.44 3.56 -10.85
CA GLY A 256 3.95 4.24 -9.66
C GLY A 256 4.26 3.29 -8.51
N ARG A 257 5.45 3.46 -7.92
CA ARG A 257 5.90 2.70 -6.74
C ARG A 257 5.06 3.05 -5.52
N PRO A 258 4.83 2.12 -4.58
CA PRO A 258 4.13 2.39 -3.34
C PRO A 258 4.63 3.66 -2.63
N ALA A 259 3.70 4.47 -2.15
CA ALA A 259 4.02 5.74 -1.50
C ALA A 259 4.98 5.55 -0.32
N MET A 260 5.99 6.42 -0.24
CA MET A 260 6.86 6.49 0.93
C MET A 260 6.20 7.35 2.01
N LEU A 261 5.57 6.70 2.98
CA LEU A 261 4.93 7.37 4.10
C LEU A 261 5.98 7.95 5.06
N PRO A 262 5.64 8.99 5.87
CA PRO A 262 6.51 9.40 6.96
C PRO A 262 6.64 8.27 8.01
N LYS A 263 7.79 8.17 8.66
CA LYS A 263 8.11 7.08 9.60
C LYS A 263 7.05 6.91 10.70
N TRP A 264 6.51 8.01 11.23
CA TRP A 264 5.47 7.99 12.26
C TRP A 264 4.16 7.35 11.80
N ALA A 265 3.87 7.35 10.50
CA ALA A 265 2.68 6.72 9.94
C ALA A 265 2.65 5.20 10.12
N HIS A 266 3.80 4.57 10.30
CA HIS A 266 3.90 3.14 10.54
C HIS A 266 3.67 2.75 12.02
N GLY A 267 3.49 3.71 12.93
CA GLY A 267 3.05 3.50 14.31
C GLY A 267 1.53 3.26 14.39
N LEU A 268 0.95 3.57 15.54
CA LEU A 268 -0.50 3.47 15.78
C LEU A 268 -1.19 4.80 15.49
N ALA A 269 -2.26 4.76 14.71
CA ALA A 269 -3.24 5.84 14.54
C ALA A 269 -4.50 5.51 15.36
N PHE A 270 -4.96 6.44 16.18
CA PHE A 270 -6.20 6.34 16.94
C PHE A 270 -7.27 7.25 16.32
N LEU A 271 -8.33 6.66 15.78
CA LEU A 271 -9.50 7.38 15.30
C LEU A 271 -10.44 7.55 16.48
N ASP A 272 -10.58 8.79 16.94
CA ASP A 272 -11.36 9.09 18.14
C ASP A 272 -12.87 9.01 17.88
N GLN A 273 -13.63 9.03 18.94
CA GLN A 273 -15.08 8.94 18.85
C GLN A 273 -15.67 10.06 18.01
N TYR A 274 -16.70 9.71 17.26
CA TYR A 274 -17.46 10.63 16.45
C TYR A 274 -17.96 11.88 17.21
N THR A 275 -18.28 11.75 18.50
CA THR A 275 -18.75 12.83 19.37
C THR A 275 -17.68 13.50 20.18
N ALA A 276 -16.38 13.07 20.08
CA ALA A 276 -15.31 13.60 20.87
C ALA A 276 -15.17 15.14 20.68
N ASP A 277 -15.12 15.84 21.80
CA ASP A 277 -14.76 17.27 21.83
C ASP A 277 -13.26 17.45 22.13
N GLN A 278 -12.78 18.67 22.10
CA GLN A 278 -11.36 18.94 22.37
C GLN A 278 -10.89 18.50 23.75
N TYR A 279 -11.74 18.48 24.75
CA TYR A 279 -11.40 18.01 26.10
C TYR A 279 -11.26 16.50 26.13
N GLU A 280 -12.14 15.79 25.42
CA GLU A 280 -12.08 14.35 25.28
C GLU A 280 -10.85 13.91 24.49
N VAL A 281 -10.57 14.53 23.36
CA VAL A 281 -9.35 14.28 22.58
C VAL A 281 -8.08 14.50 23.43
N MET A 282 -8.01 15.59 24.17
CA MET A 282 -6.87 15.87 25.06
C MET A 282 -6.77 14.89 26.22
N ARG A 283 -7.91 14.44 26.76
CA ARG A 283 -7.96 13.40 27.79
C ARG A 283 -7.47 12.05 27.23
N ASN A 284 -7.90 11.67 26.02
CA ASN A 284 -7.45 10.45 25.36
C ASN A 284 -5.94 10.51 25.04
N ALA A 285 -5.44 11.64 24.57
CA ALA A 285 -4.02 11.84 24.36
C ALA A 285 -3.20 11.71 25.66
N ALA A 286 -3.68 12.31 26.74
CA ALA A 286 -3.06 12.19 28.06
C ALA A 286 -3.13 10.75 28.60
N GLN A 287 -4.23 10.04 28.36
CA GLN A 287 -4.43 8.65 28.80
C GLN A 287 -3.46 7.71 28.09
N PHE A 288 -3.27 7.81 26.77
CA PHE A 288 -2.23 7.05 26.07
C PHE A 288 -0.87 7.20 26.73
N ARG A 289 -0.47 8.42 27.06
CA ARG A 289 0.84 8.70 27.72
C ARG A 289 0.91 8.19 29.15
N ALA A 290 -0.18 8.35 29.94
CA ALA A 290 -0.28 7.86 31.30
C ALA A 290 -0.22 6.32 31.38
N SER A 291 -0.90 5.64 30.47
CA SER A 291 -0.88 4.17 30.34
C SER A 291 0.39 3.64 29.66
N LYS A 292 1.28 4.50 29.22
CA LYS A 292 2.51 4.14 28.48
C LYS A 292 2.22 3.31 27.22
N LEU A 293 1.10 3.57 26.57
CA LEU A 293 0.73 2.99 25.30
C LEU A 293 1.27 3.87 24.18
N PRO A 294 2.12 3.37 23.31
CA PRO A 294 2.56 4.08 22.10
C PRO A 294 1.40 4.48 21.20
N CYS A 295 1.45 5.70 20.66
CA CYS A 295 0.53 6.15 19.61
C CYS A 295 1.06 7.42 18.96
N ASP A 296 1.01 7.50 17.62
CA ASP A 296 1.58 8.60 16.86
C ASP A 296 0.57 9.64 16.43
N SER A 297 -0.70 9.27 16.23
CA SER A 297 -1.68 10.20 15.71
C SER A 297 -3.08 9.98 16.29
N ILE A 298 -3.82 11.09 16.36
CA ILE A 298 -5.25 11.08 16.67
C ILE A 298 -5.99 11.67 15.48
N SER A 299 -7.02 10.97 15.01
CA SER A 299 -7.91 11.40 13.95
C SER A 299 -9.22 11.89 14.52
N LEU A 300 -9.68 13.03 14.02
CA LEU A 300 -11.01 13.54 14.32
C LEU A 300 -11.97 13.17 13.18
N GLU A 301 -13.05 12.55 13.53
CA GLU A 301 -14.12 12.15 12.63
C GLU A 301 -15.06 13.34 12.28
N PRO A 302 -16.02 13.26 11.35
CA PRO A 302 -16.75 14.41 10.79
C PRO A 302 -17.34 15.40 11.80
N GLY A 303 -17.48 15.01 13.06
CA GLY A 303 -17.95 15.86 14.14
C GLY A 303 -17.16 17.14 14.40
N TRP A 304 -15.91 17.23 13.93
CA TRP A 304 -15.07 18.41 14.05
C TRP A 304 -15.52 19.57 13.14
N MET A 305 -16.26 19.28 12.05
CA MET A 305 -16.74 20.26 11.10
C MET A 305 -17.89 21.09 11.70
N GLU A 306 -17.98 22.37 11.35
CA GLU A 306 -19.09 23.23 11.72
C GLU A 306 -20.40 22.70 11.11
N LYS A 307 -20.36 22.39 9.82
CA LYS A 307 -21.40 21.68 9.10
C LYS A 307 -20.88 20.30 8.71
N ARG A 308 -21.54 19.28 9.13
CA ARG A 308 -21.13 17.90 8.89
C ARG A 308 -21.12 17.57 7.40
N TYR A 309 -20.10 16.82 6.97
CA TYR A 309 -19.90 16.40 5.58
C TYR A 309 -19.79 17.55 4.56
N ASP A 310 -19.36 18.72 4.98
CA ASP A 310 -19.12 19.85 4.10
C ASP A 310 -17.63 20.19 4.05
N PHE A 311 -17.00 19.91 2.91
CA PHE A 311 -15.57 20.18 2.68
C PHE A 311 -15.22 21.67 2.78
N SER A 312 -16.16 22.56 2.44
CA SER A 312 -15.93 24.01 2.39
C SER A 312 -16.07 24.72 3.72
N VAL A 313 -16.55 24.06 4.79
CA VAL A 313 -16.84 24.72 6.05
C VAL A 313 -15.66 24.82 6.99
N ASN A 314 -15.77 25.79 7.91
CA ASN A 314 -14.79 26.01 8.96
C ASN A 314 -14.87 24.94 10.04
N LYS A 315 -13.73 24.71 10.69
CA LYS A 315 -13.60 23.83 11.85
C LYS A 315 -14.17 24.49 13.10
N LYS A 316 -14.78 23.70 13.98
CA LYS A 316 -15.43 24.19 15.20
C LYS A 316 -14.47 24.89 16.16
N TRP A 317 -13.23 24.41 16.30
CA TRP A 317 -12.28 25.01 17.23
C TRP A 317 -11.73 26.36 16.80
N SER A 318 -11.88 26.77 15.54
CA SER A 318 -11.47 28.11 15.06
C SER A 318 -12.57 29.15 15.15
N ASN A 319 -13.83 28.74 15.28
CA ASN A 319 -15.00 29.64 15.24
C ASN A 319 -15.48 30.12 16.62
N GLY A 320 -14.70 29.85 17.68
CA GLY A 320 -15.07 30.23 19.05
C GLY A 320 -16.05 29.27 19.71
N PRO A 321 -16.78 29.74 20.76
CA PRO A 321 -17.49 28.87 21.69
C PRO A 321 -18.74 28.20 21.10
N ARG A 322 -18.54 27.36 20.12
CA ARG A 322 -19.63 26.58 19.51
C ARG A 322 -19.49 25.12 19.84
N GLY A 323 -19.75 24.76 21.07
CA GLY A 323 -19.87 23.38 21.48
C GLY A 323 -18.53 22.72 21.77
N LYS A 324 -17.99 21.88 20.89
CA LYS A 324 -16.98 20.88 21.22
C LYS A 324 -15.57 21.36 21.50
N PHE A 325 -15.18 22.57 21.08
CA PHE A 325 -13.83 23.07 21.16
C PHE A 325 -13.74 24.40 21.92
N LEU A 326 -14.16 24.40 23.20
CA LEU A 326 -14.32 25.59 24.03
C LEU A 326 -13.04 26.07 24.72
N ILE A 327 -11.96 25.28 24.73
CA ILE A 327 -10.72 25.64 25.43
C ILE A 327 -10.10 26.93 24.90
N GLU A 328 -10.38 27.29 23.67
CA GLU A 328 -9.92 28.53 23.06
C GLU A 328 -10.49 29.79 23.74
N GLU A 329 -11.70 29.71 24.29
CA GLU A 329 -12.27 30.86 25.05
C GLU A 329 -11.47 31.16 26.28
N TRP A 330 -11.06 30.11 26.99
CA TRP A 330 -10.21 30.29 28.17
C TRP A 330 -8.85 30.84 27.78
N ALA A 331 -8.27 30.37 26.69
CA ALA A 331 -7.00 30.89 26.18
C ALA A 331 -7.11 32.32 25.64
N ARG A 332 -8.31 32.80 25.32
CA ARG A 332 -8.58 34.20 24.90
C ARG A 332 -8.72 35.20 26.03
N SER A 333 -8.57 34.79 27.28
CA SER A 333 -8.63 35.73 28.38
C SER A 333 -7.52 36.79 28.27
N LYS A 334 -7.86 38.06 28.49
CA LYS A 334 -6.96 39.19 28.34
C LYS A 334 -5.72 39.16 29.25
N GLU A 335 -5.72 38.28 30.25
CA GLU A 335 -4.64 38.13 31.20
C GLU A 335 -3.40 37.42 30.63
N TYR A 336 -3.54 36.66 29.57
CA TYR A 336 -2.46 35.80 29.03
C TYR A 336 -1.86 36.32 27.72
N GLY A 337 -2.19 37.51 27.26
CA GLY A 337 -1.60 38.12 26.07
C GLY A 337 -2.17 37.62 24.74
N LYS A 338 -1.34 37.52 23.71
CA LYS A 338 -1.75 37.03 22.42
C LYS A 338 -2.09 35.53 22.52
N ILE A 339 -3.33 35.22 22.18
CA ILE A 339 -3.84 33.84 22.11
C ILE A 339 -3.17 33.15 20.93
N ASP A 340 -2.58 31.98 21.20
CA ASP A 340 -2.23 31.04 20.16
C ASP A 340 -3.54 30.45 19.60
N PRO A 341 -3.95 30.77 18.37
CA PRO A 341 -5.18 30.25 17.78
C PRO A 341 -5.12 28.71 17.61
N ASN A 342 -3.94 28.13 17.73
CA ASN A 342 -3.69 26.68 17.62
C ASN A 342 -3.47 26.03 18.99
N PHE A 343 -3.96 26.63 20.07
CA PHE A 343 -3.70 26.12 21.43
C PHE A 343 -4.02 24.63 21.59
N PHE A 344 -5.16 24.18 21.07
CA PHE A 344 -5.54 22.78 21.10
C PHE A 344 -4.54 21.88 20.36
N THR A 345 -4.24 22.22 19.11
CA THR A 345 -3.36 21.43 18.24
C THR A 345 -1.90 21.51 18.71
N ALA A 346 -1.47 22.67 19.23
CA ALA A 346 -0.16 22.83 19.85
C ALA A 346 -0.01 21.98 21.12
N ALA A 347 -1.06 21.89 21.94
CA ALA A 347 -1.08 21.00 23.11
C ALA A 347 -1.01 19.53 22.70
N LEU A 348 -1.77 19.12 21.69
CA LEU A 348 -1.73 17.76 21.13
C LEU A 348 -0.33 17.41 20.61
N ALA A 349 0.31 18.32 19.89
CA ALA A 349 1.67 18.15 19.38
C ALA A 349 2.71 17.99 20.50
N ARG A 350 2.54 18.68 21.66
CA ARG A 350 3.43 18.51 22.83
C ARG A 350 3.33 17.13 23.45
N TYR A 351 2.18 16.48 23.33
CA TYR A 351 2.04 15.06 23.69
C TYR A 351 2.64 14.12 22.65
N GLY A 352 3.18 14.64 21.52
CA GLY A 352 3.80 13.87 20.44
C GLY A 352 2.79 13.29 19.45
N PHE A 353 1.55 13.79 19.41
CA PHE A 353 0.55 13.33 18.46
C PHE A 353 0.53 14.21 17.20
N LYS A 354 0.29 13.55 16.08
CA LYS A 354 -0.11 14.17 14.80
C LYS A 354 -1.63 14.21 14.73
N LEU A 355 -2.18 15.31 14.21
CA LEU A 355 -3.61 15.47 14.04
C LEU A 355 -4.01 15.07 12.62
N HIS A 356 -4.93 14.12 12.51
CA HIS A 356 -5.64 13.80 11.28
C HIS A 356 -7.05 14.39 11.30
N LEU A 357 -7.52 14.84 10.15
CA LEU A 357 -8.89 15.30 9.99
C LEU A 357 -9.60 14.46 8.95
N TRP A 358 -10.77 13.95 9.29
CA TRP A 358 -11.65 13.32 8.33
C TRP A 358 -12.20 14.37 7.36
N LEU A 359 -12.13 14.10 6.07
CA LEU A 359 -12.67 14.93 5.00
C LEU A 359 -13.46 14.06 4.02
N CYS A 360 -14.55 14.60 3.50
CA CYS A 360 -15.13 14.20 2.24
C CYS A 360 -14.91 15.32 1.22
N CYS A 361 -14.71 14.97 -0.03
CA CYS A 361 -14.46 15.97 -1.06
C CYS A 361 -15.30 15.64 -2.31
N GLN A 362 -16.07 16.64 -2.74
CA GLN A 362 -16.85 16.57 -3.99
C GLN A 362 -16.21 17.41 -5.10
N HIS A 363 -15.04 18.01 -4.84
CA HIS A 363 -14.36 18.87 -5.80
C HIS A 363 -13.96 18.07 -7.05
N ASP A 364 -14.14 18.71 -8.21
CA ASP A 364 -13.67 18.16 -9.49
C ASP A 364 -12.18 18.43 -9.69
N PHE A 365 -11.35 17.47 -9.29
CA PHE A 365 -9.89 17.56 -9.45
C PHE A 365 -9.43 17.48 -10.91
N THR A 366 -10.30 17.11 -11.86
CA THR A 366 -9.93 17.19 -13.28
C THR A 366 -9.70 18.62 -13.71
N ALA A 367 -10.35 19.59 -13.08
CA ALA A 367 -10.10 21.01 -13.32
C ALA A 367 -8.66 21.42 -12.96
N GLU A 368 -8.10 20.83 -11.88
CA GLU A 368 -6.71 21.07 -11.49
C GLU A 368 -5.75 20.47 -12.54
N GLU A 369 -6.02 19.25 -12.97
CA GLU A 369 -5.20 18.58 -13.99
C GLU A 369 -5.27 19.28 -15.34
N GLU A 370 -6.46 19.70 -15.78
CA GLU A 370 -6.62 20.48 -17.03
C GLU A 370 -5.82 21.79 -16.98
N ARG A 371 -5.84 22.51 -15.86
CA ARG A 371 -5.02 23.72 -15.69
C ARG A 371 -3.52 23.43 -15.71
N ARG A 372 -3.08 22.32 -15.14
CA ARG A 372 -1.66 21.92 -15.14
C ARG A 372 -1.12 21.65 -16.55
N ILE A 373 -1.96 21.18 -17.45
CA ILE A 373 -1.59 20.98 -18.88
C ILE A 373 -1.85 22.20 -19.74
N GLY A 374 -2.29 23.34 -19.17
CA GLY A 374 -2.40 24.62 -19.81
C GLY A 374 -3.80 25.00 -20.31
N ASN A 375 -4.84 24.26 -19.94
CA ASN A 375 -6.21 24.57 -20.31
C ASN A 375 -6.83 25.60 -19.35
N GLU A 376 -7.61 26.54 -19.89
CA GLU A 376 -8.36 27.51 -19.11
C GLU A 376 -9.69 26.89 -18.64
N VAL A 377 -9.70 26.35 -17.41
CA VAL A 377 -10.88 25.74 -16.80
C VAL A 377 -11.15 26.38 -15.46
N ALA A 378 -12.39 26.78 -15.20
CA ALA A 378 -12.81 27.28 -13.90
C ALA A 378 -12.92 26.12 -12.90
N PRO A 379 -12.28 26.19 -11.71
CA PRO A 379 -12.44 25.18 -10.68
C PRO A 379 -13.82 25.25 -10.05
N GLU A 380 -14.35 24.13 -9.62
CA GLU A 380 -15.60 24.02 -8.88
C GLU A 380 -15.50 24.74 -7.51
N ILE A 381 -14.38 24.55 -6.83
CA ILE A 381 -14.01 25.29 -5.60
C ILE A 381 -12.77 26.11 -5.90
N PRO A 382 -12.89 27.44 -6.05
CA PRO A 382 -11.73 28.31 -6.18
C PRO A 382 -10.80 28.16 -4.98
N ASP A 383 -9.50 28.10 -5.25
CA ASP A 383 -8.47 28.02 -4.22
C ASP A 383 -8.68 26.90 -3.18
N TRP A 384 -9.19 25.74 -3.62
CA TRP A 384 -9.48 24.60 -2.75
C TRP A 384 -8.30 24.20 -1.87
N PHE A 385 -7.08 24.28 -2.39
CA PHE A 385 -5.89 23.93 -1.63
C PHE A 385 -5.53 24.99 -0.57
N ASP A 386 -5.87 26.26 -0.79
CA ASP A 386 -5.70 27.31 0.24
C ASP A 386 -6.65 27.07 1.42
N HIS A 387 -7.82 26.51 1.17
CA HIS A 387 -8.70 26.04 2.24
C HIS A 387 -8.05 24.91 3.08
N LEU A 388 -7.42 23.93 2.43
CA LEU A 388 -6.66 22.87 3.12
C LEU A 388 -5.44 23.43 3.87
N LYS A 389 -4.72 24.41 3.30
CA LYS A 389 -3.61 25.10 3.97
C LYS A 389 -4.05 25.69 5.32
N ALA A 390 -5.26 26.22 5.41
CA ALA A 390 -5.78 26.74 6.66
C ALA A 390 -5.83 25.66 7.76
N PHE A 391 -6.27 24.44 7.43
CA PHE A 391 -6.26 23.33 8.38
C PHE A 391 -4.84 22.90 8.76
N MET A 392 -3.94 22.84 7.78
CA MET A 392 -2.54 22.48 8.01
C MET A 392 -1.81 23.54 8.87
N ASN A 393 -2.07 24.83 8.63
CA ASN A 393 -1.55 25.92 9.45
C ASN A 393 -2.08 25.86 10.89
N ASP A 394 -3.27 25.34 11.08
CA ASP A 394 -3.85 25.12 12.39
C ASP A 394 -3.42 23.79 13.05
N GLY A 395 -2.50 23.06 12.42
CA GLY A 395 -1.84 21.89 13.00
C GLY A 395 -2.28 20.52 12.47
N ALA A 396 -3.17 20.45 11.46
CA ALA A 396 -3.44 19.19 10.80
C ALA A 396 -2.20 18.67 10.08
N SER A 397 -1.85 17.42 10.33
CA SER A 397 -0.70 16.76 9.72
C SER A 397 -1.09 15.88 8.54
N SER A 398 -2.34 15.43 8.48
CA SER A 398 -2.87 14.60 7.40
C SER A 398 -4.40 14.59 7.38
N PHE A 399 -4.95 13.89 6.38
CA PHE A 399 -6.38 13.77 6.18
C PHE A 399 -6.78 12.30 5.96
N LYS A 400 -7.84 11.89 6.65
CA LYS A 400 -8.60 10.69 6.30
C LYS A 400 -9.63 11.10 5.24
N LEU A 401 -9.54 10.49 4.07
CA LEU A 401 -10.37 10.83 2.93
C LEU A 401 -11.40 9.71 2.71
N ASP A 402 -12.66 10.09 2.82
CA ASP A 402 -13.75 9.12 2.71
C ASP A 402 -14.35 9.19 1.31
N PRO A 403 -14.44 8.05 0.58
CA PRO A 403 -14.93 8.04 -0.79
C PRO A 403 -16.45 8.18 -0.90
N CYS A 404 -17.20 8.03 0.19
CA CYS A 404 -18.66 7.95 0.14
C CYS A 404 -19.33 9.14 -0.55
N HIS A 405 -18.70 10.30 -0.56
CA HIS A 405 -19.18 11.49 -1.25
C HIS A 405 -18.50 11.77 -2.60
N THR A 406 -17.40 11.09 -2.91
CA THR A 406 -16.73 11.20 -4.21
C THR A 406 -17.13 10.09 -5.18
N VAL A 407 -17.47 8.91 -4.67
CA VAL A 407 -17.80 7.73 -5.46
C VAL A 407 -19.31 7.53 -5.60
N ASP A 408 -20.05 7.69 -4.51
CA ASP A 408 -21.47 7.32 -4.47
C ASP A 408 -22.40 8.44 -4.94
N ASN A 409 -21.93 9.69 -4.96
CA ASN A 409 -22.68 10.85 -5.46
C ASN A 409 -22.34 11.22 -6.90
N ALA A 410 -21.66 10.33 -7.62
CA ALA A 410 -21.50 10.50 -9.04
C ALA A 410 -22.88 10.43 -9.69
N ASP A 411 -23.50 11.61 -9.91
CA ASP A 411 -24.73 11.71 -10.68
C ASP A 411 -24.47 11.11 -12.05
N GLU A 412 -25.36 10.26 -12.51
CA GLU A 412 -25.30 9.66 -13.87
C GLU A 412 -25.17 10.71 -14.98
N GLY A 413 -25.42 11.97 -14.68
CA GLY A 413 -25.28 13.12 -15.57
C GLY A 413 -24.10 14.03 -15.26
N ARG A 414 -23.21 13.72 -14.31
CA ARG A 414 -22.05 14.58 -14.01
C ARG A 414 -21.11 14.62 -15.19
N ILE A 415 -20.78 15.82 -15.65
CA ILE A 415 -19.73 16.09 -16.62
C ILE A 415 -18.58 16.79 -15.88
N TYR A 416 -17.40 16.19 -15.95
CA TYR A 416 -16.18 16.72 -15.35
C TYR A 416 -15.58 17.84 -16.21
N ALA A 417 -14.67 18.60 -15.64
CA ALA A 417 -14.03 19.74 -16.30
C ALA A 417 -13.29 19.37 -17.60
N ASN A 418 -12.88 18.13 -17.76
CA ASN A 418 -12.30 17.59 -18.99
C ASN A 418 -13.34 17.22 -20.07
N GLY A 419 -14.63 17.48 -19.82
CA GLY A 419 -15.74 17.16 -20.73
C GLY A 419 -16.21 15.71 -20.73
N LYS A 420 -15.67 14.87 -19.83
CA LYS A 420 -16.01 13.44 -19.74
C LYS A 420 -17.10 13.18 -18.69
N GLY A 421 -17.90 12.15 -18.91
CA GLY A 421 -18.94 11.75 -17.99
C GLY A 421 -18.47 10.74 -16.94
N ASP A 422 -19.34 10.49 -15.94
CA ASP A 422 -19.05 9.59 -14.81
C ASP A 422 -18.64 8.18 -15.23
N PRO A 423 -19.31 7.44 -16.14
CA PRO A 423 -18.88 6.08 -16.48
C PRO A 423 -17.42 5.98 -16.92
N GLU A 424 -16.90 7.01 -17.60
CA GLU A 424 -15.50 7.07 -18.04
C GLU A 424 -14.56 7.52 -16.89
N MET A 425 -15.00 8.44 -16.03
CA MET A 425 -14.18 9.05 -15.01
C MET A 425 -14.24 8.38 -13.65
N HIS A 426 -15.26 7.56 -13.41
CA HIS A 426 -15.60 7.00 -12.09
C HIS A 426 -14.41 6.39 -11.34
N ASN A 427 -13.66 5.55 -12.02
CA ASN A 427 -12.48 4.91 -11.41
C ASN A 427 -11.28 5.88 -11.35
N LEU A 428 -11.04 6.62 -12.43
CA LEU A 428 -9.85 7.46 -12.56
C LEU A 428 -9.84 8.62 -11.57
N ILE A 429 -10.99 9.20 -11.27
CA ILE A 429 -11.08 10.34 -10.35
C ILE A 429 -10.52 10.02 -8.97
N GLN A 430 -10.55 8.75 -8.54
CA GLN A 430 -9.98 8.33 -7.27
C GLN A 430 -8.47 8.50 -7.24
N THR A 431 -7.80 8.11 -8.31
CA THR A 431 -6.34 8.26 -8.43
C THR A 431 -5.93 9.73 -8.56
N ILE A 432 -6.67 10.52 -9.36
CA ILE A 432 -6.44 11.96 -9.50
C ILE A 432 -6.60 12.67 -8.14
N PHE A 433 -7.68 12.38 -7.43
CA PHE A 433 -7.95 12.94 -6.11
C PHE A 433 -6.77 12.71 -5.14
N MET A 434 -6.36 11.46 -5.00
CA MET A 434 -5.25 11.13 -4.09
C MET A 434 -3.94 11.75 -4.51
N ARG A 435 -3.65 11.80 -5.80
CA ARG A 435 -2.46 12.44 -6.33
C ARG A 435 -2.43 13.93 -6.01
N ASP A 436 -3.52 14.64 -6.21
CA ASP A 436 -3.57 16.09 -5.99
C ASP A 436 -3.54 16.44 -4.50
N MET A 437 -4.21 15.66 -3.65
CA MET A 437 -4.10 15.80 -2.20
C MET A 437 -2.65 15.60 -1.71
N ALA A 438 -2.00 14.52 -2.14
CA ALA A 438 -0.62 14.21 -1.75
C ALA A 438 0.37 15.25 -2.30
N ARG A 439 0.22 15.66 -3.56
CA ARG A 439 1.06 16.65 -4.22
C ARG A 439 0.96 18.01 -3.51
N GLY A 440 -0.25 18.54 -3.37
CA GLY A 440 -0.46 19.83 -2.75
C GLY A 440 0.08 19.89 -1.32
N SER A 441 -0.18 18.87 -0.50
CA SER A 441 0.33 18.78 0.86
C SER A 441 1.85 18.73 0.90
N SER A 442 2.46 17.91 0.03
CA SER A 442 3.91 17.74 -0.03
C SER A 442 4.63 18.99 -0.54
N GLU A 443 4.09 19.66 -1.56
CA GLU A 443 4.62 20.93 -2.08
C GLU A 443 4.53 22.06 -1.04
N TYR A 444 3.44 22.09 -0.29
CA TYR A 444 3.23 23.12 0.73
C TYR A 444 4.11 22.93 1.96
N THR A 445 4.26 21.70 2.44
CA THR A 445 4.97 21.42 3.70
C THR A 445 6.44 21.05 3.51
N GLY A 446 6.85 20.64 2.30
CA GLY A 446 8.15 20.01 2.04
C GLY A 446 8.27 18.61 2.68
N LYS A 447 7.15 18.02 3.12
CA LYS A 447 7.10 16.74 3.84
C LYS A 447 6.28 15.71 3.10
N ARG A 448 6.48 14.45 3.46
CA ARG A 448 5.66 13.33 2.98
C ARG A 448 4.24 13.47 3.49
N ALA A 449 3.27 13.24 2.62
CA ALA A 449 1.88 13.15 3.02
C ALA A 449 1.57 11.79 3.67
N MET A 450 0.71 11.80 4.69
CA MET A 450 0.08 10.61 5.26
C MET A 450 -1.42 10.73 5.11
N HIS A 451 -1.90 10.94 3.88
CA HIS A 451 -3.33 10.80 3.64
C HIS A 451 -3.66 9.32 3.57
N HIS A 452 -4.78 8.93 4.16
CA HIS A 452 -5.30 7.59 3.96
C HIS A 452 -6.70 7.63 3.34
N TYR A 453 -6.97 6.68 2.49
CA TYR A 453 -8.12 6.67 1.62
C TYR A 453 -8.81 5.29 1.62
N CYS A 454 -10.15 5.30 1.72
CA CYS A 454 -10.97 4.09 1.59
C CYS A 454 -11.42 3.91 0.15
N GLY A 455 -10.49 3.94 -0.79
CA GLY A 455 -10.79 3.82 -2.21
C GLY A 455 -9.52 3.77 -3.02
N GLY A 456 -9.64 3.53 -4.31
CA GLY A 456 -8.49 3.53 -5.20
C GLY A 456 -8.74 2.86 -6.54
N TYR A 457 -7.83 3.12 -7.46
CA TYR A 457 -7.75 2.50 -8.77
C TYR A 457 -6.28 2.37 -9.17
N THR A 458 -6.02 2.01 -10.43
CA THR A 458 -4.65 1.91 -10.95
C THR A 458 -3.81 3.13 -10.58
N GLY A 459 -2.67 2.91 -9.95
CA GLY A 459 -1.71 3.95 -9.56
C GLY A 459 -2.01 4.67 -8.24
N THR A 460 -3.16 4.50 -7.59
CA THR A 460 -3.49 5.18 -6.32
C THR A 460 -2.47 4.88 -5.22
N GLY A 461 -1.97 3.64 -5.14
CA GLY A 461 -0.98 3.22 -4.14
C GLY A 461 0.33 4.02 -4.14
N ALA A 462 0.61 4.77 -5.21
CA ALA A 462 1.78 5.65 -5.31
C ALA A 462 1.64 6.97 -4.53
N TYR A 463 0.43 7.31 -4.06
CA TYR A 463 0.15 8.63 -3.49
C TYR A 463 -0.32 8.60 -2.04
N CYS A 464 -0.85 7.47 -1.56
CA CYS A 464 -1.50 7.41 -0.26
C CYS A 464 -1.25 6.12 0.52
N ALA A 465 -1.65 6.14 1.78
CA ALA A 465 -2.03 4.96 2.53
C ALA A 465 -3.48 4.59 2.21
N SER A 466 -3.86 3.34 2.44
CA SER A 466 -5.22 2.86 2.22
C SER A 466 -5.72 2.08 3.44
N ASN A 467 -7.03 2.03 3.61
CA ASN A 467 -7.66 1.13 4.57
C ASN A 467 -8.85 0.42 3.91
N THR A 468 -9.34 -0.63 4.56
CA THR A 468 -10.45 -1.45 4.04
C THR A 468 -11.83 -0.83 4.33
N GLY A 469 -11.89 0.48 4.59
CA GLY A 469 -13.14 1.16 4.93
C GLY A 469 -13.81 0.55 6.16
N ASP A 470 -15.13 0.63 6.22
CA ASP A 470 -15.95 0.15 7.33
C ASP A 470 -16.12 -1.40 7.35
N ASN A 471 -15.19 -2.13 6.73
CA ASN A 471 -15.28 -3.60 6.65
C ASN A 471 -14.67 -4.34 7.86
N GLY A 472 -14.11 -3.59 8.83
CA GLY A 472 -13.52 -4.15 10.04
C GLY A 472 -12.20 -4.89 9.80
N GLY A 473 -11.73 -5.61 10.82
CA GLY A 473 -10.44 -6.31 10.84
C GLY A 473 -10.61 -7.83 10.93
N GLY A 474 -11.16 -8.48 9.90
CA GLY A 474 -11.41 -9.92 9.84
C GLY A 474 -10.72 -10.61 8.66
N LEU A 475 -11.03 -11.91 8.47
CA LEU A 475 -10.45 -12.73 7.42
C LEU A 475 -10.67 -12.15 6.01
N SER A 476 -11.84 -11.60 5.73
CA SER A 476 -12.14 -11.00 4.42
C SER A 476 -11.24 -9.81 4.11
N THR A 477 -10.96 -8.97 5.11
CA THR A 477 -10.07 -7.81 4.96
C THR A 477 -8.60 -8.22 4.89
N LEU A 478 -8.21 -9.34 5.48
CA LEU A 478 -6.89 -9.92 5.26
C LEU A 478 -6.73 -10.41 3.82
N ALA A 479 -7.69 -11.18 3.28
CA ALA A 479 -7.67 -11.59 1.87
C ALA A 479 -7.58 -10.36 0.93
N TRP A 480 -8.32 -9.30 1.24
CA TRP A 480 -8.26 -8.01 0.53
C TRP A 480 -6.87 -7.38 0.56
N THR A 481 -6.28 -7.30 1.75
CA THR A 481 -4.93 -6.76 1.95
C THR A 481 -3.90 -7.50 1.09
N LEU A 482 -3.98 -8.83 1.04
CA LEU A 482 -3.05 -9.65 0.26
C LEU A 482 -3.26 -9.48 -1.25
N SER A 483 -4.51 -9.44 -1.73
CA SER A 483 -4.82 -9.19 -3.15
C SER A 483 -4.41 -7.78 -3.60
N CYS A 484 -4.68 -6.76 -2.79
CA CYS A 484 -4.26 -5.38 -3.04
C CYS A 484 -2.74 -5.24 -3.07
N GLY A 485 -2.02 -5.96 -2.18
CA GLY A 485 -0.57 -6.04 -2.20
C GLY A 485 -0.02 -6.55 -3.54
N MET A 486 -0.69 -7.54 -4.14
CA MET A 486 -0.37 -8.05 -5.48
C MET A 486 -0.81 -7.12 -6.62
N SER A 487 -1.43 -6.01 -6.31
CA SER A 487 -1.93 -5.00 -7.26
C SER A 487 -1.33 -3.61 -7.03
N GLY A 488 -0.16 -3.53 -6.34
CA GLY A 488 0.60 -2.30 -6.14
C GLY A 488 0.14 -1.43 -4.97
N ILE A 489 -0.85 -1.86 -4.17
CA ILE A 489 -1.33 -1.15 -2.98
C ILE A 489 -0.70 -1.79 -1.74
N SER A 490 0.50 -1.35 -1.40
CA SER A 490 1.30 -1.91 -0.29
C SER A 490 0.90 -1.34 1.09
N ASN A 491 0.54 -0.05 1.15
CA ASN A 491 0.28 0.66 2.40
C ASN A 491 -1.19 0.49 2.83
N LEU A 492 -1.63 -0.74 3.05
CA LEU A 492 -3.01 -1.06 3.42
C LEU A 492 -3.10 -1.54 4.87
N THR A 493 -4.17 -1.15 5.55
CA THR A 493 -4.59 -1.63 6.88
C THR A 493 -6.11 -1.82 6.93
N CYS A 494 -6.62 -2.21 8.10
CA CYS A 494 -8.04 -2.35 8.40
C CYS A 494 -8.40 -1.58 9.69
N ASP A 495 -9.68 -1.50 10.01
CA ASP A 495 -10.14 -1.10 11.33
C ASP A 495 -9.86 -2.23 12.34
N MET A 496 -9.04 -1.95 13.33
CA MET A 496 -8.66 -2.95 14.33
C MET A 496 -9.84 -3.37 15.21
N ASP A 497 -10.09 -4.67 15.32
CA ASP A 497 -10.98 -5.22 16.33
C ASP A 497 -10.20 -5.51 17.61
N ILE A 498 -10.24 -4.57 18.57
CA ILE A 498 -9.50 -4.71 19.85
C ILE A 498 -10.15 -5.68 20.85
N PHE A 499 -11.37 -6.12 20.56
CA PHE A 499 -12.10 -7.06 21.42
C PHE A 499 -11.83 -8.52 21.05
N LYS A 500 -11.00 -8.75 20.03
CA LYS A 500 -10.57 -10.07 19.59
C LYS A 500 -9.06 -10.16 19.44
N LYS A 501 -8.49 -11.24 19.94
CA LYS A 501 -7.04 -11.48 19.88
C LYS A 501 -6.51 -11.57 18.44
N ASP A 502 -7.25 -12.24 17.56
CA ASP A 502 -6.92 -12.39 16.14
C ASP A 502 -7.03 -11.06 15.37
N GLY A 503 -7.99 -10.21 15.71
CA GLY A 503 -8.11 -8.85 15.17
C GLY A 503 -6.93 -7.96 15.56
N LEU A 504 -6.48 -8.01 16.84
CA LEU A 504 -5.26 -7.34 17.29
C LEU A 504 -4.04 -7.87 16.54
N HIS A 505 -3.88 -9.20 16.50
CA HIS A 505 -2.74 -9.84 15.85
C HIS A 505 -2.63 -9.42 14.39
N TYR A 506 -3.71 -9.51 13.63
CA TYR A 506 -3.72 -9.12 12.23
C TYR A 506 -3.35 -7.65 12.04
N CYS A 507 -4.03 -6.73 12.71
CA CYS A 507 -3.85 -5.30 12.48
C CYS A 507 -2.45 -4.82 12.86
N PHE A 508 -1.87 -5.31 13.96
CA PHE A 508 -0.51 -4.93 14.36
C PHE A 508 0.59 -5.44 13.43
N PHE A 509 0.29 -6.40 12.54
CA PHE A 509 1.20 -6.88 11.49
C PHE A 509 0.78 -6.45 10.08
N THR A 510 0.20 -5.24 9.94
CA THR A 510 -0.04 -4.57 8.65
C THR A 510 0.96 -3.46 8.38
N ALA A 511 0.97 -2.88 7.19
CA ALA A 511 1.92 -1.84 6.78
C ALA A 511 1.87 -0.60 7.68
N TRP A 512 0.68 -0.16 8.06
CA TRP A 512 0.41 0.82 9.12
C TRP A 512 -0.74 0.31 9.99
N CYS A 513 -1.04 0.96 11.10
CA CYS A 513 -1.96 0.40 12.08
C CYS A 513 -2.99 1.44 12.50
N GLN A 514 -4.27 1.07 12.49
CA GLN A 514 -5.38 1.95 12.79
C GLN A 514 -6.32 1.32 13.80
N LEU A 515 -6.57 2.03 14.89
CA LEU A 515 -7.59 1.70 15.88
C LEU A 515 -8.77 2.64 15.70
N ASN A 516 -9.93 2.11 15.32
CA ASN A 516 -11.12 2.90 15.08
C ASN A 516 -12.09 2.82 16.26
N SER A 517 -12.26 3.94 16.98
CA SER A 517 -13.17 4.08 18.12
C SER A 517 -14.48 4.79 17.77
N TRP A 518 -14.78 4.99 16.50
CA TRP A 518 -15.85 5.88 16.04
C TRP A 518 -17.21 5.60 16.68
N TYR A 519 -17.70 4.36 16.62
CA TYR A 519 -18.95 3.95 17.26
C TYR A 519 -18.78 3.00 18.44
N GLY A 520 -17.65 2.31 18.49
CA GLY A 520 -17.49 1.11 19.31
C GLY A 520 -16.84 1.34 20.65
N PHE A 521 -16.49 2.57 21.02
CA PHE A 521 -15.72 2.84 22.24
C PHE A 521 -14.45 1.99 22.36
N SER A 522 -13.79 1.76 21.23
CA SER A 522 -12.62 0.89 21.12
C SER A 522 -11.34 1.54 21.70
N HIS A 523 -11.44 2.12 22.89
CA HIS A 523 -10.30 2.65 23.60
C HIS A 523 -9.53 1.50 24.26
N PRO A 524 -8.21 1.46 24.19
CA PRO A 524 -7.41 0.37 24.76
C PRO A 524 -7.70 0.12 26.25
N TRP A 525 -7.89 1.18 27.04
CA TRP A 525 -8.20 1.13 28.46
C TRP A 525 -9.66 0.79 28.78
N TRP A 526 -10.47 0.46 27.79
CA TRP A 526 -11.84 -0.06 27.93
C TRP A 526 -12.01 -1.44 27.32
N ALA A 527 -10.90 -2.04 26.84
CA ALA A 527 -10.95 -3.38 26.24
C ALA A 527 -11.15 -4.50 27.28
N GLY A 528 -11.01 -4.18 28.57
CA GLY A 528 -11.24 -5.10 29.69
C GLY A 528 -9.99 -5.85 30.11
N GLU A 529 -10.06 -6.47 31.32
CA GLU A 529 -8.92 -7.08 32.00
C GLU A 529 -8.17 -8.13 31.16
N GLU A 530 -8.83 -8.84 30.28
CA GLU A 530 -8.20 -9.82 29.36
C GLU A 530 -7.49 -9.14 28.21
N MET A 531 -8.14 -8.16 27.55
CA MET A 531 -7.65 -7.63 26.28
C MET A 531 -6.66 -6.48 26.44
N GLU A 532 -6.74 -5.67 27.52
CA GLU A 532 -5.82 -4.55 27.75
C GLU A 532 -4.34 -4.99 27.76
N PRO A 533 -3.90 -6.02 28.48
CA PRO A 533 -2.51 -6.45 28.48
C PRO A 533 -2.08 -7.08 27.15
N ILE A 534 -3.03 -7.68 26.39
CA ILE A 534 -2.75 -8.21 25.06
C ILE A 534 -2.51 -7.07 24.08
N PHE A 535 -3.38 -6.03 24.12
CA PHE A 535 -3.21 -4.83 23.33
C PHE A 535 -1.85 -4.16 23.63
N GLU A 536 -1.54 -3.93 24.91
CA GLU A 536 -0.28 -3.32 25.33
C GLU A 536 0.93 -4.08 24.79
N TYR A 537 0.88 -5.41 24.82
CA TYR A 537 1.95 -6.25 24.31
C TYR A 537 2.17 -6.05 22.80
N TYR A 538 1.10 -6.15 22.00
CA TYR A 538 1.19 -6.00 20.55
C TYR A 538 1.58 -4.57 20.13
N ASP A 539 1.05 -3.56 20.80
CA ASP A 539 1.38 -2.17 20.56
C ASP A 539 2.88 -1.90 20.82
N LYS A 540 3.40 -2.32 21.95
CA LYS A 540 4.83 -2.20 22.25
C LYS A 540 5.70 -3.04 21.32
N LEU A 541 5.26 -4.22 20.90
CA LEU A 541 5.96 -5.05 19.93
C LEU A 541 6.05 -4.33 18.59
N ARG A 542 4.96 -3.71 18.11
CA ARG A 542 4.98 -2.94 16.88
C ARG A 542 5.99 -1.80 16.92
N TYR A 543 6.00 -1.02 18.01
CA TYR A 543 6.96 0.08 18.16
C TYR A 543 8.41 -0.41 18.28
N ARG A 544 8.63 -1.58 18.86
CA ARG A 544 9.92 -2.24 18.84
C ARG A 544 10.36 -2.62 17.43
N LEU A 545 9.44 -3.07 16.60
CA LEU A 545 9.67 -3.48 15.20
C LEU A 545 9.70 -2.32 14.21
N LEU A 546 9.46 -1.07 14.61
CA LEU A 546 9.41 0.07 13.68
C LEU A 546 10.65 0.21 12.78
N PRO A 547 11.90 -0.01 13.25
CA PRO A 547 13.06 0.02 12.34
C PRO A 547 12.95 -1.00 11.20
N TYR A 548 12.51 -2.22 11.51
CA TYR A 548 12.27 -3.28 10.52
C TYR A 548 11.11 -2.95 9.58
N ILE A 549 9.97 -2.50 10.13
CA ILE A 549 8.78 -2.13 9.35
C ILE A 549 9.12 -1.01 8.38
N TYR A 550 9.82 0.01 8.85
CA TYR A 550 10.19 1.16 8.04
C TYR A 550 11.21 0.82 6.94
N SER A 551 12.23 0.01 7.25
CA SER A 551 13.16 -0.52 6.26
C SER A 551 12.42 -1.36 5.20
N THR A 552 11.43 -2.15 5.59
CA THR A 552 10.57 -2.91 4.67
C THR A 552 9.73 -1.97 3.79
N ALA A 553 9.20 -0.87 4.34
CA ALA A 553 8.46 0.13 3.56
C ALA A 553 9.36 0.87 2.54
N ILE A 554 10.61 1.15 2.89
CA ILE A 554 11.60 1.68 1.93
C ILE A 554 11.83 0.67 0.79
N THR A 555 11.97 -0.62 1.12
CA THR A 555 12.11 -1.68 0.10
C THR A 555 10.87 -1.76 -0.80
N ALA A 556 9.66 -1.64 -0.23
CA ALA A 556 8.42 -1.61 -1.01
C ALA A 556 8.38 -0.42 -1.98
N ASN A 557 8.80 0.78 -1.55
CA ASN A 557 8.92 1.95 -2.42
C ASN A 557 9.97 1.76 -3.52
N MET A 558 11.05 1.03 -3.26
CA MET A 558 12.12 0.79 -4.25
C MET A 558 11.73 -0.27 -5.27
N THR A 559 11.05 -1.32 -4.87
CA THR A 559 10.87 -2.56 -5.66
C THR A 559 9.41 -2.87 -6.01
N GLY A 560 8.44 -2.25 -5.35
CA GLY A 560 7.03 -2.64 -5.46
C GLY A 560 6.63 -3.82 -4.58
N MET A 561 7.57 -4.54 -3.96
CA MET A 561 7.27 -5.68 -3.09
C MET A 561 6.55 -5.20 -1.82
N PRO A 562 5.30 -5.63 -1.56
CA PRO A 562 4.52 -5.09 -0.44
C PRO A 562 5.09 -5.46 0.93
N VAL A 563 4.67 -4.71 1.96
CA VAL A 563 4.99 -5.02 3.36
C VAL A 563 4.32 -6.33 3.79
N CYS A 564 3.02 -6.49 3.48
CA CYS A 564 2.28 -7.75 3.67
C CYS A 564 2.32 -8.54 2.35
N ARG A 565 3.12 -9.60 2.32
CA ARG A 565 3.37 -10.38 1.10
C ARG A 565 2.52 -11.64 1.10
N SER A 566 1.62 -11.78 0.14
CA SER A 566 0.89 -13.04 -0.05
C SER A 566 1.85 -14.21 -0.28
N MET A 567 1.47 -15.39 0.15
CA MET A 567 2.34 -16.57 0.02
C MET A 567 2.75 -16.89 -1.42
N PRO A 568 1.84 -16.87 -2.43
CA PRO A 568 2.22 -17.14 -3.82
C PRO A 568 3.18 -16.12 -4.42
N LEU A 569 3.25 -14.90 -3.86
CA LEU A 569 4.20 -13.87 -4.28
C LEU A 569 5.65 -14.21 -3.89
N VAL A 570 5.83 -15.00 -2.81
CA VAL A 570 7.14 -15.30 -2.22
C VAL A 570 7.55 -16.76 -2.46
N TYR A 571 6.58 -17.70 -2.44
CA TYR A 571 6.84 -19.13 -2.51
C TYR A 571 6.12 -19.78 -3.69
N ASN A 572 6.78 -20.76 -4.29
CA ASN A 572 6.21 -21.54 -5.40
C ASN A 572 5.81 -22.93 -4.89
N GLU A 573 4.80 -22.98 -4.01
CA GLU A 573 4.28 -24.22 -3.42
C GLU A 573 2.77 -24.27 -3.58
N GLU A 574 2.25 -25.39 -4.13
CA GLU A 574 0.82 -25.59 -4.41
C GLU A 574 -0.06 -25.36 -3.17
N ALA A 575 0.37 -25.86 -2.00
CA ALA A 575 -0.36 -25.68 -0.74
C ALA A 575 -0.53 -24.21 -0.31
N LEU A 576 0.24 -23.29 -0.88
CA LEU A 576 0.29 -21.87 -0.51
C LEU A 576 -0.37 -20.95 -1.55
N GLU A 577 -0.78 -21.45 -2.71
CA GLU A 577 -1.26 -20.66 -3.85
C GLU A 577 -2.52 -19.84 -3.54
N ASN A 578 -3.39 -20.36 -2.69
CA ASN A 578 -4.64 -19.68 -2.31
C ASN A 578 -4.73 -19.44 -0.80
N SER A 579 -3.61 -19.29 -0.12
CA SER A 579 -3.57 -19.08 1.32
C SER A 579 -3.97 -17.64 1.68
N ILE A 580 -5.12 -17.47 2.33
CA ILE A 580 -5.64 -16.18 2.81
C ILE A 580 -5.50 -16.01 4.33
N THR A 581 -5.00 -17.02 5.04
CA THR A 581 -4.87 -17.01 6.51
C THR A 581 -3.43 -16.81 6.98
N GLN A 582 -2.48 -16.72 6.04
CA GLN A 582 -1.08 -16.48 6.36
C GLN A 582 -0.37 -15.67 5.27
N TYR A 583 0.67 -14.94 5.67
CA TYR A 583 1.46 -14.07 4.79
C TYR A 583 2.84 -13.80 5.37
N MET A 584 3.78 -13.34 4.54
CA MET A 584 5.05 -12.80 5.03
C MET A 584 4.90 -11.32 5.36
N PHE A 585 5.27 -10.95 6.57
CA PHE A 585 5.42 -9.55 7.00
C PHE A 585 6.88 -9.14 6.84
N GLY A 586 7.17 -8.39 5.78
CA GLY A 586 8.52 -8.22 5.28
C GLY A 586 9.09 -9.55 4.78
N GLU A 587 10.41 -9.75 4.94
CA GLU A 587 11.08 -10.97 4.48
C GLU A 587 11.32 -12.02 5.57
N ASN A 588 11.17 -11.64 6.83
CA ASN A 588 11.63 -12.44 7.96
C ASN A 588 10.51 -13.04 8.83
N PHE A 589 9.31 -12.44 8.86
CA PHE A 589 8.20 -12.94 9.66
C PHE A 589 7.15 -13.65 8.78
N LEU A 590 6.74 -14.83 9.20
CA LEU A 590 5.55 -15.52 8.72
C LEU A 590 4.45 -15.32 9.76
N VAL A 591 3.37 -14.64 9.36
CA VAL A 591 2.20 -14.33 10.19
C VAL A 591 1.06 -15.22 9.79
N GLY A 592 0.43 -15.90 10.77
CA GLY A 592 -0.82 -16.62 10.57
C GLY A 592 -1.93 -16.00 11.41
N ALA A 593 -3.08 -15.72 10.79
CA ALA A 593 -4.23 -15.08 11.43
C ALA A 593 -5.54 -15.75 11.01
N PHE A 594 -6.54 -15.72 11.88
CA PHE A 594 -7.89 -16.28 11.65
C PHE A 594 -7.91 -17.79 11.31
N SER A 595 -6.90 -18.53 11.78
CA SER A 595 -6.79 -19.99 11.59
C SER A 595 -6.08 -20.60 12.77
N ASP A 596 -6.46 -21.83 13.14
CA ASP A 596 -5.76 -22.65 14.14
C ASP A 596 -4.62 -23.47 13.53
N GLU A 597 -4.35 -23.32 12.24
CA GLU A 597 -3.26 -23.97 11.54
C GLU A 597 -2.48 -23.01 10.64
N ILE A 598 -1.19 -23.32 10.44
CA ILE A 598 -0.29 -22.60 9.56
C ILE A 598 0.61 -23.57 8.81
N THR A 599 0.83 -23.33 7.53
CA THR A 599 1.76 -24.10 6.69
C THR A 599 3.12 -23.41 6.68
N LEU A 600 4.15 -24.10 7.14
CA LEU A 600 5.53 -23.60 7.10
C LEU A 600 6.14 -23.88 5.74
N PRO A 601 6.54 -22.84 4.96
CA PRO A 601 7.17 -23.03 3.66
C PRO A 601 8.42 -23.89 3.72
N THR A 602 8.64 -24.69 2.67
CA THR A 602 9.80 -25.58 2.54
C THR A 602 11.12 -24.82 2.39
N GLY A 603 12.24 -25.51 2.62
CA GLY A 603 13.59 -24.98 2.41
C GLY A 603 14.10 -24.06 3.50
N TYR A 604 13.35 -23.85 4.55
CA TYR A 604 13.72 -22.99 5.71
C TYR A 604 13.48 -23.72 7.03
N THR A 605 14.24 -23.31 8.03
CA THR A 605 13.93 -23.57 9.43
C THR A 605 13.08 -22.38 9.95
N TRP A 606 12.06 -22.66 10.74
CA TRP A 606 11.17 -21.65 11.31
C TRP A 606 11.19 -21.67 12.82
N ILE A 607 11.31 -20.54 13.46
CA ILE A 607 11.30 -20.39 14.90
C ILE A 607 9.98 -19.74 15.32
N ASP A 608 9.20 -20.40 16.13
CA ASP A 608 8.01 -19.82 16.76
C ASP A 608 8.43 -18.65 17.64
N TYR A 609 8.03 -17.44 17.29
CA TYR A 609 8.42 -16.21 17.97
C TYR A 609 7.92 -16.14 19.42
N TRP A 610 6.80 -16.82 19.70
CA TRP A 610 6.20 -16.84 21.04
C TRP A 610 6.91 -17.78 22.00
N THR A 611 7.33 -18.94 21.51
CA THR A 611 7.82 -20.04 22.35
C THR A 611 9.31 -20.36 22.15
N GLY A 612 9.91 -19.88 21.06
CA GLY A 612 11.27 -20.25 20.65
C GLY A 612 11.39 -21.67 20.10
N LYS A 613 10.30 -22.40 19.95
CA LYS A 613 10.35 -23.75 19.38
C LYS A 613 10.70 -23.69 17.90
N THR A 614 11.63 -24.55 17.48
CA THR A 614 12.13 -24.61 16.12
C THR A 614 11.46 -25.74 15.33
N TYR A 615 11.17 -25.48 14.06
CA TYR A 615 10.53 -26.40 13.13
C TYR A 615 11.26 -26.38 11.79
N GLU A 616 11.31 -27.51 11.13
CA GLU A 616 11.69 -27.55 9.72
C GLU A 616 10.46 -27.20 8.84
N GLY A 617 10.69 -26.54 7.72
CA GLY A 617 9.63 -26.23 6.75
C GLY A 617 8.99 -27.46 6.11
N GLY A 618 7.91 -27.27 5.35
CA GLY A 618 7.18 -28.34 4.67
C GLY A 618 6.18 -29.06 5.57
N GLN A 619 5.80 -28.49 6.71
CA GLN A 619 4.82 -29.08 7.61
C GLN A 619 3.72 -28.08 8.02
N VAL A 620 2.59 -28.61 8.45
CA VAL A 620 1.47 -27.83 9.01
C VAL A 620 1.55 -27.88 10.54
N ILE A 621 1.54 -26.73 11.17
CA ILE A 621 1.43 -26.59 12.63
C ILE A 621 -0.01 -26.29 12.99
N LYS A 622 -0.54 -26.96 14.02
CA LYS A 622 -1.96 -26.85 14.40
C LYS A 622 -2.13 -26.76 15.91
N GLY A 623 -3.05 -25.86 16.36
CA GLY A 623 -3.49 -25.76 17.74
C GLY A 623 -2.39 -25.36 18.73
N GLN A 624 -1.37 -24.59 18.29
CA GLN A 624 -0.22 -24.20 19.13
C GLN A 624 -0.11 -22.69 19.37
N ILE A 625 -1.20 -21.93 19.19
CA ILE A 625 -1.23 -20.51 19.50
C ILE A 625 -1.33 -20.34 21.03
N PRO A 626 -0.43 -19.57 21.69
CA PRO A 626 -0.57 -19.30 23.11
C PRO A 626 -1.89 -18.57 23.43
N GLU A 627 -2.45 -18.83 24.60
CA GLU A 627 -3.78 -18.32 25.01
C GLU A 627 -3.88 -16.78 24.94
N ASN A 628 -2.79 -16.07 25.23
CA ASN A 628 -2.71 -14.61 25.20
C ASN A 628 -2.17 -14.06 23.87
N ARG A 629 -2.27 -14.83 22.77
CA ARG A 629 -1.89 -14.41 21.41
C ARG A 629 -3.06 -14.65 20.45
N GLY A 630 -3.10 -13.86 19.39
CA GLY A 630 -4.20 -13.89 18.41
C GLY A 630 -3.89 -14.68 17.14
N GLY A 631 -2.67 -15.19 16.99
CA GLY A 631 -2.29 -15.92 15.79
C GLY A 631 -0.85 -16.44 15.87
N TYR A 632 -0.43 -17.11 14.81
CA TYR A 632 0.94 -17.59 14.66
C TYR A 632 1.89 -16.48 14.26
N LEU A 633 3.07 -16.50 14.82
CA LEU A 633 4.19 -15.67 14.38
C LEU A 633 5.46 -16.51 14.37
N PHE A 634 6.00 -16.74 13.18
CA PHE A 634 7.27 -17.43 13.02
C PHE A 634 8.33 -16.51 12.45
N VAL A 635 9.57 -16.75 12.84
CA VAL A 635 10.75 -16.10 12.27
C VAL A 635 11.52 -17.11 11.45
N ARG A 636 11.98 -16.69 10.28
CA ARG A 636 12.81 -17.51 9.42
C ARG A 636 14.21 -17.71 10.03
N GLY A 637 14.73 -18.93 10.00
CA GLY A 637 16.13 -19.18 10.34
C GLY A 637 17.05 -18.37 9.41
N GLY A 638 18.06 -17.71 10.00
CA GLY A 638 18.91 -16.74 9.32
C GLY A 638 18.40 -15.29 9.36
N ALA A 639 17.25 -15.04 9.99
CA ALA A 639 16.70 -13.68 10.07
C ALA A 639 17.57 -12.73 10.91
N ILE A 640 17.65 -11.49 10.45
CA ILE A 640 18.24 -10.35 11.14
C ILE A 640 17.19 -9.25 11.14
N ILE A 641 16.74 -8.86 12.33
CA ILE A 641 15.61 -7.94 12.52
C ILE A 641 16.09 -6.73 13.31
N PRO A 642 16.30 -5.57 12.68
CA PRO A 642 16.59 -4.33 13.40
C PRO A 642 15.36 -3.89 14.21
N THR A 643 15.56 -3.66 15.51
CA THR A 643 14.54 -3.24 16.46
C THR A 643 15.02 -2.04 17.29
N ASP A 644 14.10 -1.41 18.02
CA ASP A 644 14.37 -0.31 18.98
C ASP A 644 13.68 -0.62 20.30
N GLU A 645 13.97 0.15 21.34
CA GLU A 645 13.14 0.18 22.54
C GLU A 645 11.77 0.82 22.20
N PRO A 646 10.67 0.28 22.74
CA PRO A 646 9.34 0.82 22.47
C PRO A 646 9.21 2.24 23.05
N ARG A 647 9.01 3.22 22.19
CA ARG A 647 8.83 4.63 22.55
C ARG A 647 7.36 4.98 22.58
N GLN A 648 6.99 6.06 23.28
CA GLN A 648 5.61 6.53 23.38
C GLN A 648 5.08 7.07 22.04
N HIS A 649 5.97 7.52 21.16
CA HIS A 649 5.69 7.95 19.79
C HIS A 649 6.98 7.96 18.98
N THR A 650 6.84 7.95 17.67
CA THR A 650 7.97 8.07 16.75
C THR A 650 8.59 9.47 16.81
N VAL A 651 9.90 9.53 16.89
CA VAL A 651 10.66 10.77 16.85
C VAL A 651 11.28 10.91 15.44
N PRO A 652 11.15 12.06 14.79
CA PRO A 652 11.83 12.30 13.51
C PRO A 652 13.35 12.17 13.62
N GLY A 653 13.99 11.81 12.51
CA GLY A 653 15.43 11.74 12.38
C GLY A 653 16.00 10.34 12.69
N ASP A 654 17.30 10.31 12.94
CA ASP A 654 18.08 9.09 13.09
C ASP A 654 17.85 8.41 14.45
N THR A 655 17.72 7.09 14.42
CA THR A 655 17.68 6.27 15.65
C THR A 655 19.12 5.97 16.06
N LYS A 656 19.57 6.53 17.16
CA LYS A 656 20.96 6.40 17.61
C LYS A 656 21.35 4.96 17.97
N HIS A 657 20.46 4.21 18.58
CA HIS A 657 20.69 2.85 19.04
C HIS A 657 19.74 1.89 18.34
N ILE A 658 20.28 0.81 17.75
CA ILE A 658 19.51 -0.29 17.14
C ILE A 658 19.86 -1.58 17.84
N ILE A 659 18.83 -2.35 18.19
CA ILE A 659 18.95 -3.70 18.73
C ILE A 659 18.75 -4.68 17.58
N LEU A 660 19.72 -5.54 17.33
CA LEU A 660 19.65 -6.56 16.29
C LEU A 660 19.10 -7.86 16.89
N GLU A 661 17.84 -8.19 16.61
CA GLU A 661 17.34 -9.54 16.90
C GLU A 661 17.78 -10.48 15.80
N MET A 662 18.50 -11.54 16.16
CA MET A 662 19.17 -12.41 15.20
C MET A 662 18.83 -13.88 15.47
N TYR A 663 18.58 -14.64 14.42
CA TYR A 663 18.17 -16.05 14.46
C TYR A 663 19.15 -16.91 13.65
N PRO A 664 20.29 -17.31 14.22
CA PRO A 664 21.38 -17.94 13.47
C PRO A 664 20.96 -19.22 12.75
N LYS A 665 21.30 -19.28 11.44
CA LYS A 665 21.16 -20.47 10.59
C LYS A 665 22.02 -20.28 9.34
N GLY A 666 23.18 -20.93 9.29
CA GLY A 666 24.09 -20.80 8.15
C GLY A 666 24.59 -19.37 7.94
N ALA A 667 24.69 -18.97 6.65
CA ALA A 667 25.13 -17.62 6.28
C ALA A 667 23.91 -16.80 5.78
N SER A 668 23.76 -15.59 6.30
CA SER A 668 22.68 -14.67 5.95
C SER A 668 23.11 -13.22 6.05
N TYR A 669 22.32 -12.33 5.45
CA TYR A 669 22.47 -10.90 5.59
C TYR A 669 21.12 -10.20 5.51
N TYR A 670 21.08 -8.95 5.98
CA TYR A 670 19.94 -8.03 5.86
C TYR A 670 20.45 -6.64 5.49
N ASP A 671 19.87 -6.03 4.46
CA ASP A 671 20.15 -4.67 4.07
C ASP A 671 19.18 -3.73 4.80
N PHE A 672 19.66 -3.10 5.85
CA PHE A 672 18.89 -2.18 6.68
C PHE A 672 18.87 -0.80 6.06
N TYR A 673 17.72 -0.43 5.47
CA TYR A 673 17.49 0.86 4.83
C TYR A 673 16.91 1.88 5.79
N GLU A 674 17.39 3.11 5.67
CA GLU A 674 16.96 4.24 6.49
C GLU A 674 17.00 5.55 5.69
N ASP A 675 16.18 6.53 6.11
CA ASP A 675 16.23 7.92 5.69
C ASP A 675 15.79 8.84 6.84
N ASP A 676 15.54 10.14 6.58
CA ASP A 676 15.13 11.08 7.62
C ASP A 676 13.72 10.84 8.19
N GLY A 677 12.91 9.99 7.55
CA GLY A 677 11.58 9.62 7.99
C GLY A 677 10.49 10.68 7.77
N GLU A 678 10.78 11.81 7.15
CA GLU A 678 9.82 12.92 7.09
C GLU A 678 9.83 13.69 5.76
N THR A 679 11.00 14.03 5.20
CA THR A 679 11.09 14.91 4.05
C THR A 679 10.93 14.18 2.70
N LEU A 680 10.94 14.97 1.62
CA LEU A 680 10.89 14.44 0.25
C LEU A 680 12.27 14.10 -0.33
N GLU A 681 13.36 14.29 0.41
CA GLU A 681 14.73 14.08 -0.05
C GLU A 681 15.01 12.63 -0.48
N PHE A 682 14.19 11.66 -0.04
CA PHE A 682 14.27 10.29 -0.54
C PHE A 682 14.09 10.17 -2.06
N LYS A 683 13.36 11.12 -2.69
CA LYS A 683 13.17 11.19 -4.15
C LYS A 683 14.47 11.52 -4.88
N GLU A 684 15.42 12.16 -4.18
CA GLU A 684 16.75 12.49 -4.66
C GLU A 684 17.77 11.39 -4.28
N GLY A 685 17.29 10.25 -3.76
CA GLY A 685 18.16 9.15 -3.34
C GLY A 685 18.80 9.34 -1.96
N LYS A 686 18.39 10.36 -1.19
CA LYS A 686 18.90 10.62 0.17
C LYS A 686 18.39 9.58 1.15
N ARG A 687 19.14 8.50 1.26
CA ARG A 687 18.93 7.37 2.16
C ARG A 687 20.24 6.69 2.47
N ALA A 688 20.28 5.91 3.53
CA ALA A 688 21.43 5.08 3.86
C ALA A 688 21.03 3.61 3.92
N VAL A 689 21.98 2.72 3.64
CA VAL A 689 21.85 1.28 3.83
C VAL A 689 23.03 0.77 4.65
N THR A 690 22.73 -0.11 5.62
CA THR A 690 23.74 -0.85 6.37
C THR A 690 23.54 -2.34 6.10
N ARG A 691 24.52 -3.01 5.53
CA ARG A 691 24.49 -4.46 5.42
C ARG A 691 24.92 -5.08 6.73
N ILE A 692 24.04 -5.86 7.33
CA ILE A 692 24.28 -6.63 8.55
C ILE A 692 24.33 -8.09 8.13
N SER A 693 25.40 -8.79 8.52
CA SER A 693 25.62 -10.20 8.15
C SER A 693 25.76 -11.09 9.38
N MET A 694 25.42 -12.36 9.18
CA MET A 694 25.55 -13.39 10.22
C MET A 694 25.99 -14.70 9.57
N VAL A 695 26.99 -15.34 10.15
CA VAL A 695 27.50 -16.65 9.71
C VAL A 695 27.61 -17.58 10.92
N GLU A 696 26.79 -18.64 10.91
CA GLU A 696 26.77 -19.66 11.95
C GLU A 696 27.32 -20.98 11.40
N GLY A 697 28.27 -21.57 12.10
CA GLY A 697 28.87 -22.86 11.77
C GLY A 697 29.97 -23.23 12.78
N ASP A 698 30.26 -24.51 12.90
CA ASP A 698 31.33 -25.06 13.74
C ASP A 698 31.31 -24.59 15.22
N GLY A 699 30.12 -24.30 15.75
CA GLY A 699 29.95 -23.80 17.12
C GLY A 699 30.33 -22.33 17.31
N ILE A 700 30.41 -21.56 16.23
CA ILE A 700 30.68 -20.13 16.24
C ILE A 700 29.60 -19.42 15.44
N CYS A 701 29.10 -18.29 15.96
CA CYS A 701 28.27 -17.36 15.22
C CYS A 701 29.02 -16.03 15.09
N ASN A 702 29.39 -15.66 13.85
CA ASN A 702 30.02 -14.41 13.53
C ASN A 702 28.99 -13.40 13.04
N ILE A 703 29.07 -12.17 13.53
CA ILE A 703 28.21 -11.05 13.17
C ILE A 703 29.08 -9.96 12.55
N GLY A 704 28.69 -9.46 11.38
CA GLY A 704 29.36 -8.37 10.69
C GLY A 704 28.40 -7.20 10.48
N ILE A 705 28.85 -5.98 10.72
CA ILE A 705 28.11 -4.74 10.49
C ILE A 705 28.89 -3.91 9.45
N GLY A 706 28.33 -3.77 8.27
CA GLY A 706 28.90 -2.96 7.20
C GLY A 706 28.93 -1.46 7.53
N ASP A 707 29.57 -0.69 6.66
CA ASP A 707 29.46 0.77 6.72
C ASP A 707 28.04 1.21 6.36
N ARG A 708 27.60 2.34 6.89
CA ARG A 708 26.36 3.00 6.46
C ARG A 708 26.65 3.71 5.13
N GLU A 709 26.26 3.09 4.03
CA GLU A 709 26.41 3.64 2.69
C GLU A 709 25.28 4.62 2.39
N GLY A 710 25.62 5.80 1.84
CA GLY A 710 24.67 6.87 1.56
C GLY A 710 24.58 7.90 2.68
N GLU A 711 23.63 8.83 2.54
CA GLU A 711 23.45 9.93 3.49
C GLU A 711 21.99 10.42 3.51
N PHE A 712 21.57 10.96 4.64
CA PHE A 712 20.31 11.67 4.78
C PHE A 712 20.39 12.73 5.87
N LYS A 713 19.44 13.68 5.87
CA LYS A 713 19.40 14.77 6.83
C LYS A 713 19.25 14.26 8.26
N GLY A 714 20.16 14.68 9.14
CA GLY A 714 20.15 14.27 10.54
C GLY A 714 20.76 12.92 10.83
N MET A 715 21.40 12.26 9.83
CA MET A 715 22.17 11.04 10.03
C MET A 715 23.32 11.29 11.01
N GLY A 716 23.35 10.54 12.12
CA GLY A 716 24.33 10.66 13.17
C GLY A 716 25.13 9.38 13.42
N GLU A 717 25.90 9.35 14.50
CA GLU A 717 26.60 8.14 14.93
C GLU A 717 25.58 7.07 15.38
N ARG A 718 25.91 5.82 15.07
CA ARG A 718 25.08 4.67 15.39
C ARG A 718 25.80 3.71 16.31
N VAL A 719 25.09 3.18 17.31
CA VAL A 719 25.51 2.08 18.15
C VAL A 719 24.53 0.92 18.04
N TYR A 720 25.04 -0.28 18.22
CA TYR A 720 24.26 -1.51 18.12
C TYR A 720 24.37 -2.34 19.39
N SER A 721 23.28 -3.04 19.72
CA SER A 721 23.28 -4.19 20.62
C SER A 721 22.75 -5.40 19.86
N ALA A 722 23.11 -6.58 20.26
CA ALA A 722 22.60 -7.82 19.71
C ALA A 722 21.76 -8.59 20.73
N ARG A 723 20.68 -9.19 20.23
CA ARG A 723 19.84 -10.15 20.92
C ARG A 723 19.74 -11.40 20.04
N VAL A 724 20.59 -12.39 20.32
CA VAL A 724 20.80 -13.55 19.44
C VAL A 724 20.10 -14.77 20.00
N PHE A 725 19.20 -15.36 19.23
CA PHE A 725 18.51 -16.59 19.58
C PHE A 725 19.50 -17.75 19.69
N ALA A 726 19.44 -18.49 20.81
CA ALA A 726 20.33 -19.61 21.06
C ALA A 726 19.71 -20.64 22.01
N SER A 727 19.86 -21.92 21.72
CA SER A 727 19.38 -23.02 22.55
C SER A 727 20.29 -23.35 23.76
N LYS A 728 21.49 -22.74 23.82
CA LYS A 728 22.48 -22.98 24.90
C LYS A 728 23.30 -21.74 25.20
N LYS A 729 23.78 -21.65 26.42
CA LYS A 729 24.65 -20.57 26.88
C LYS A 729 26.01 -20.63 26.14
N PRO A 730 26.52 -19.51 25.61
CA PRO A 730 27.83 -19.48 24.97
C PRO A 730 28.96 -19.56 25.99
N ARG A 731 30.14 -19.99 25.54
CA ARG A 731 31.39 -19.96 26.32
C ARG A 731 31.97 -18.57 26.42
N SER A 732 31.82 -17.78 25.35
CA SER A 732 32.31 -16.42 25.31
C SER A 732 31.67 -15.63 24.18
N VAL A 733 31.61 -14.31 24.36
CA VAL A 733 31.29 -13.33 23.35
C VAL A 733 32.47 -12.38 23.20
N THR A 734 32.80 -12.04 21.93
CA THR A 734 33.83 -11.04 21.63
C THR A 734 33.25 -9.97 20.70
N VAL A 735 33.68 -8.72 20.88
CA VAL A 735 33.34 -7.57 20.06
C VAL A 735 34.63 -6.83 19.72
N GLY A 736 34.90 -6.59 18.43
CA GLY A 736 36.17 -6.04 17.97
C GLY A 736 37.39 -6.87 18.45
N GLY A 737 37.24 -8.20 18.54
CA GLY A 737 38.26 -9.12 19.03
C GLY A 737 38.48 -9.15 20.55
N LYS A 738 37.74 -8.35 21.34
CA LYS A 738 37.84 -8.30 22.81
C LYS A 738 36.67 -9.02 23.44
N LYS A 739 36.91 -9.77 24.53
CA LYS A 739 35.85 -10.38 25.33
C LYS A 739 34.97 -9.30 25.94
N VAL A 740 33.65 -9.52 25.91
CA VAL A 740 32.66 -8.65 26.51
C VAL A 740 31.74 -9.46 27.42
N ASP A 741 31.10 -8.78 28.37
CA ASP A 741 30.04 -9.36 29.18
C ASP A 741 28.78 -9.58 28.33
N PHE A 742 28.02 -10.60 28.66
CA PHE A 742 26.75 -10.93 28.01
C PHE A 742 25.75 -11.51 29.01
N GLU A 743 24.49 -11.36 28.71
CA GLU A 743 23.39 -12.00 29.40
C GLU A 743 22.85 -13.17 28.58
N PHE A 744 22.36 -14.22 29.26
CA PHE A 744 21.65 -15.33 28.66
C PHE A 744 20.43 -15.67 29.46
N ASP A 745 19.24 -15.46 28.92
CA ASP A 745 17.96 -15.67 29.58
C ASP A 745 17.39 -17.10 29.42
N GLY A 746 18.13 -18.00 28.79
CA GLY A 746 17.72 -19.37 28.45
C GLY A 746 17.31 -19.53 26.99
N GLN A 747 17.09 -18.44 26.28
CA GLN A 747 16.63 -18.42 24.88
C GLN A 747 17.40 -17.40 24.02
N TYR A 748 17.86 -16.30 24.61
CA TYR A 748 18.59 -15.24 23.93
C TYR A 748 19.89 -14.87 24.65
N ILE A 749 20.88 -14.56 23.84
CA ILE A 749 22.15 -13.96 24.27
C ILE A 749 22.07 -12.47 23.95
N SER A 750 22.21 -11.62 24.97
CA SER A 750 22.18 -10.16 24.82
C SER A 750 23.53 -9.56 25.17
N PHE A 751 24.05 -8.67 24.32
CA PHE A 751 25.31 -7.95 24.55
C PHE A 751 25.38 -6.69 23.70
N ASP A 752 26.24 -5.74 24.13
CA ASP A 752 26.49 -4.50 23.41
C ASP A 752 27.61 -4.69 22.38
N ILE A 753 27.35 -4.21 21.15
CA ILE A 753 28.35 -4.12 20.06
C ILE A 753 28.96 -2.72 20.03
N GLY A 754 28.21 -1.70 20.45
CA GLY A 754 28.64 -0.30 20.35
C GLY A 754 28.80 0.14 18.90
N GLY A 755 29.92 0.78 18.60
CA GLY A 755 30.27 1.20 17.23
C GLY A 755 31.17 0.21 16.50
N GLU A 756 31.47 -0.96 17.07
CA GLU A 756 32.34 -1.97 16.44
C GLU A 756 31.62 -2.64 15.24
N LYS A 757 32.43 -3.20 14.34
CA LYS A 757 31.95 -3.81 13.09
C LYS A 757 31.82 -5.33 13.15
N GLU A 758 32.37 -5.94 14.16
CA GLU A 758 32.45 -7.39 14.27
C GLU A 758 32.14 -7.87 15.70
N ALA A 759 31.37 -8.95 15.78
CA ALA A 759 31.19 -9.70 17.00
C ALA A 759 31.21 -11.21 16.71
N ALA A 760 31.64 -12.01 17.69
CA ALA A 760 31.61 -13.45 17.60
C ALA A 760 31.14 -14.09 18.91
N ILE A 761 30.28 -15.10 18.77
CA ILE A 761 29.71 -15.90 19.83
C ILE A 761 30.28 -17.30 19.71
N VAL A 762 30.94 -17.82 20.74
CA VAL A 762 31.52 -19.17 20.77
C VAL A 762 30.70 -20.06 21.71
N PHE A 763 30.17 -21.16 21.22
CA PHE A 763 29.35 -22.12 21.94
C PHE A 763 30.11 -23.32 22.49
#